data_457389124c1af06ac50c4cf2f46a4522
#
_entry.id   457389124c1af06ac50c4cf2f46a4522
#
_cell.length_a   1.000
_cell.length_b   1.000
_cell.length_c   1.000
_cell.angle_alpha   90.00
_cell.angle_beta   90.00
_cell.angle_gamma   90.00
#
_symmetry.space_group_name_H-M   'P 1'
#
loop_
_entity.id
_entity.type
_entity.pdbx_description
1 polymer ?
#
loop_
_entity_poly.entity_id
_entity_poly.type
_entity_poly.pdbx_seq_one_letter_code
_entity_poly.pdbx_strand_id
1 'polypeptide(L)'
;IQEDHDLKAEYENNPTSKEVIDMAMILEGTVRSHGVHACGVVIAPDELVKYVPLEVAQKKSKINDEAIIATQFPMTQIEDLGLLKMDFLGLSNLTIIKNALRIIKKVYGKDVDISQIPLDDANTFKLLGEGDTTGVFQFESSGMKRYLRELRPTEFDDVIAMGALYRPGPLSAGLTDSYIKRKNGNESVAYAHELMQNALEPTYGVLVYQEQVMQISRDVCGFTGGEADTLRKAIGKKKHDVMKKMQVQFEEGAVKNGVPRPVIEKFWKDLLGFADYCFNKSHSACYGMISYQTAYLKAHYPAAFMAALMTSDYDDTDRLAIEITECKKMGINVLPPDVNESFLEFAVVPGDRPSIRFGMNAIKNVGTGAVEEILRARTELGTFENLEQFLGAVSPRVVNRKALESLIKAGAFDRFAPRQQLLANVDLLQAYAQRLHKEAASGQADLFGGDDTAVQRAALELMPHSGGDAREQLLWERELLGLYLSQHPLELFEAYLSEQTVPLSGLKPEHDGKQVAVGGSILDVREITTKNGAKMAFVKIEDQTGEMEIILFPNALQQTIGIWERDRVVLVRGRVSTRGRDGQPSDEVKVMADDAREITVAQATGYQSTGKKAKVPKPSKKKVDSGSQKAESKTLYLRLASSQEQQKLVDLKKILDANPGKTGVVLVLGAGESRQAIKLPTGCSASKEALELLGELVGQDNLRHQ
;
A
#
# COMPACT_ATOMS: atom_id res chain seq x y z
N ILE A 1 23.85 14.49 -17.77
CA ILE A 1 24.97 15.20 -17.09
C ILE A 1 24.93 16.69 -17.41
N GLN A 2 24.74 17.10 -18.66
CA GLN A 2 24.78 18.52 -19.06
C GLN A 2 23.55 19.34 -18.64
N GLU A 3 22.41 18.69 -18.48
CA GLU A 3 21.12 19.31 -18.14
C GLU A 3 20.85 19.40 -16.63
N ASP A 4 21.51 18.53 -15.84
CA ASP A 4 21.36 18.49 -14.38
C ASP A 4 22.58 19.15 -13.72
N HIS A 5 22.34 20.27 -13.04
CA HIS A 5 23.37 21.09 -12.42
C HIS A 5 24.12 20.34 -11.29
N ASP A 6 23.42 19.56 -10.49
CA ASP A 6 24.00 18.88 -9.34
C ASP A 6 24.86 17.68 -9.81
N LEU A 7 24.37 16.92 -10.79
CA LEU A 7 25.11 15.81 -11.39
C LEU A 7 26.35 16.30 -12.14
N LYS A 8 26.26 17.44 -12.82
CA LYS A 8 27.41 18.08 -13.49
C LYS A 8 28.46 18.53 -12.49
N ALA A 9 28.05 19.17 -11.41
CA ALA A 9 28.97 19.60 -10.35
C ALA A 9 29.68 18.41 -9.69
N GLU A 10 28.96 17.32 -9.44
CA GLU A 10 29.54 16.09 -8.89
C GLU A 10 30.52 15.43 -9.87
N TYR A 11 30.18 15.39 -11.16
CA TYR A 11 31.08 14.87 -12.21
C TYR A 11 32.35 15.68 -12.36
N GLU A 12 32.29 17.02 -12.27
CA GLU A 12 33.43 17.91 -12.44
C GLU A 12 34.34 17.95 -11.19
N ASN A 13 33.77 17.84 -9.98
CA ASN A 13 34.47 18.10 -8.74
C ASN A 13 34.86 16.85 -7.94
N ASN A 14 34.30 15.67 -8.26
CA ASN A 14 34.58 14.42 -7.55
C ASN A 14 35.18 13.37 -8.49
N PRO A 15 36.49 13.06 -8.36
CA PRO A 15 37.17 12.09 -9.23
C PRO A 15 36.53 10.69 -9.22
N THR A 16 36.08 10.22 -8.06
CA THR A 16 35.45 8.93 -7.94
C THR A 16 34.08 8.90 -8.65
N SER A 17 33.27 9.94 -8.48
CA SER A 17 31.99 10.08 -9.18
C SER A 17 32.19 10.19 -10.68
N LYS A 18 33.23 10.89 -11.12
CA LYS A 18 33.62 10.98 -12.53
C LYS A 18 33.94 9.61 -13.11
N GLU A 19 34.81 8.83 -12.44
CA GLU A 19 35.17 7.47 -12.89
C GLU A 19 33.95 6.55 -13.02
N VAL A 20 33.04 6.59 -12.02
CA VAL A 20 31.81 5.82 -12.05
C VAL A 20 30.90 6.24 -13.20
N ILE A 21 30.73 7.54 -13.43
CA ILE A 21 29.90 8.07 -14.51
C ILE A 21 30.51 7.76 -15.87
N ASP A 22 31.83 7.92 -16.05
CA ASP A 22 32.52 7.58 -17.29
C ASP A 22 32.34 6.08 -17.61
N MET A 23 32.45 5.20 -16.62
CA MET A 23 32.22 3.78 -16.80
C MET A 23 30.74 3.49 -17.13
N ALA A 24 29.83 4.18 -16.48
CA ALA A 24 28.39 4.07 -16.75
C ALA A 24 28.05 4.48 -18.20
N MET A 25 28.67 5.56 -18.72
CA MET A 25 28.51 5.99 -20.11
C MET A 25 29.02 4.97 -21.13
N ILE A 26 30.09 4.24 -20.78
CA ILE A 26 30.61 3.14 -21.65
C ILE A 26 29.61 1.97 -21.68
N LEU A 27 28.95 1.68 -20.54
CA LEU A 27 27.99 0.58 -20.43
C LEU A 27 26.59 0.96 -20.90
N GLU A 28 26.30 2.25 -21.05
CA GLU A 28 24.98 2.73 -21.49
C GLU A 28 24.66 2.19 -22.89
N GLY A 29 23.43 1.68 -23.06
CA GLY A 29 22.96 1.07 -24.30
C GLY A 29 23.34 -0.42 -24.47
N THR A 30 24.16 -0.97 -23.57
CA THR A 30 24.42 -2.43 -23.57
C THR A 30 23.29 -3.16 -22.88
N VAL A 31 22.96 -4.38 -23.37
CA VAL A 31 21.93 -5.23 -22.74
C VAL A 31 22.49 -5.81 -21.45
N ARG A 32 21.95 -5.41 -20.31
CA ARG A 32 22.32 -5.94 -18.99
C ARG A 32 21.68 -7.31 -18.73
N SER A 33 20.40 -7.41 -19.04
CA SER A 33 19.61 -8.62 -18.82
C SER A 33 18.37 -8.58 -19.70
N HIS A 34 17.79 -9.75 -19.94
CA HIS A 34 16.51 -9.88 -20.59
C HIS A 34 15.52 -10.57 -19.64
N GLY A 35 14.26 -10.27 -19.80
CA GLY A 35 13.17 -10.87 -19.03
C GLY A 35 12.14 -11.49 -19.93
N VAL A 36 11.44 -12.49 -19.42
CA VAL A 36 10.31 -13.13 -20.12
C VAL A 36 9.04 -12.35 -19.76
N HIS A 37 8.22 -12.05 -20.77
CA HIS A 37 6.89 -11.51 -20.54
C HIS A 37 6.01 -12.55 -19.84
N ALA A 38 5.29 -12.14 -18.81
CA ALA A 38 4.58 -13.08 -17.93
C ALA A 38 3.49 -13.91 -18.65
N CYS A 39 2.92 -13.38 -19.74
CA CYS A 39 1.73 -13.94 -20.38
C CYS A 39 1.71 -13.79 -21.91
N GLY A 40 2.70 -13.13 -22.51
CA GLY A 40 2.76 -12.91 -23.95
C GLY A 40 3.24 -14.17 -24.67
N VAL A 41 2.45 -14.65 -25.62
CA VAL A 41 2.78 -15.81 -26.47
C VAL A 41 2.85 -15.34 -27.91
N VAL A 42 3.99 -15.59 -28.57
CA VAL A 42 4.16 -15.30 -30.00
C VAL A 42 3.58 -16.42 -30.82
N ILE A 43 2.73 -16.08 -31.77
CA ILE A 43 2.09 -17.02 -32.72
C ILE A 43 2.64 -16.76 -34.09
N ALA A 44 3.11 -17.84 -34.73
CA ALA A 44 3.62 -17.86 -36.10
C ALA A 44 2.87 -18.89 -36.94
N PRO A 45 2.83 -18.70 -38.26
CA PRO A 45 2.19 -19.69 -39.17
C PRO A 45 2.96 -20.99 -39.29
N ASP A 46 4.23 -21.01 -38.88
CA ASP A 46 5.14 -22.15 -38.94
C ASP A 46 6.10 -22.11 -37.73
N GLU A 47 7.07 -23.00 -37.67
CA GLU A 47 8.07 -23.06 -36.61
C GLU A 47 8.72 -21.69 -36.38
N LEU A 48 8.63 -21.20 -35.15
CA LEU A 48 9.03 -19.83 -34.79
C LEU A 48 10.53 -19.55 -35.07
N VAL A 49 11.37 -20.58 -35.00
CA VAL A 49 12.81 -20.49 -35.30
C VAL A 49 13.11 -20.05 -36.73
N LYS A 50 12.16 -20.21 -37.67
CA LYS A 50 12.29 -19.76 -39.07
C LYS A 50 12.19 -18.21 -39.19
N TYR A 51 11.63 -17.57 -38.18
CA TYR A 51 11.37 -16.11 -38.18
C TYR A 51 12.25 -15.36 -37.23
N VAL A 52 12.50 -15.93 -36.03
CA VAL A 52 13.24 -15.26 -34.95
C VAL A 52 14.16 -16.25 -34.22
N PRO A 53 15.32 -15.81 -33.73
CA PRO A 53 16.15 -16.61 -32.85
C PRO A 53 15.45 -16.83 -31.50
N LEU A 54 15.61 -18.03 -30.98
CA LEU A 54 15.02 -18.45 -29.71
C LEU A 54 16.10 -18.68 -28.66
N GLU A 55 15.68 -18.61 -27.40
CA GLU A 55 16.51 -18.92 -26.24
C GLU A 55 15.72 -19.67 -25.19
N VAL A 56 16.43 -20.33 -24.28
CA VAL A 56 15.85 -20.94 -23.10
C VAL A 56 15.85 -19.91 -21.99
N ALA A 57 14.68 -19.52 -21.52
CA ALA A 57 14.56 -18.62 -20.39
C ALA A 57 15.04 -19.29 -19.10
N GLN A 58 15.70 -18.54 -18.22
CA GLN A 58 16.29 -19.08 -16.99
C GLN A 58 15.27 -19.59 -15.96
N LYS A 59 14.02 -19.16 -16.03
CA LYS A 59 12.95 -19.60 -15.13
C LYS A 59 12.29 -20.87 -15.63
N LYS A 60 12.38 -21.94 -14.86
CA LYS A 60 11.53 -23.11 -15.02
C LYS A 60 10.08 -22.78 -14.71
N SER A 61 9.15 -23.33 -15.46
CA SER A 61 7.73 -23.25 -15.12
C SER A 61 7.48 -23.86 -13.75
N LYS A 62 6.68 -23.19 -12.92
CA LYS A 62 6.24 -23.74 -11.63
C LYS A 62 5.26 -24.92 -11.80
N ILE A 63 4.73 -25.10 -13.02
CA ILE A 63 3.64 -26.05 -13.26
C ILE A 63 4.17 -27.42 -13.71
N ASN A 64 5.21 -27.47 -14.55
CA ASN A 64 5.64 -28.72 -15.22
C ASN A 64 7.16 -28.91 -15.33
N ASP A 65 7.96 -28.16 -14.61
CA ASP A 65 9.45 -28.21 -14.59
C ASP A 65 10.12 -28.11 -15.98
N GLU A 66 9.35 -27.71 -17.00
CA GLU A 66 9.83 -27.52 -18.39
C GLU A 66 10.48 -26.15 -18.55
N ALA A 67 11.50 -26.08 -19.37
CA ALA A 67 12.15 -24.83 -19.72
C ALA A 67 11.23 -23.94 -20.56
N ILE A 68 11.12 -22.66 -20.20
CA ILE A 68 10.36 -21.69 -21.01
C ILE A 68 11.24 -21.26 -22.19
N ILE A 69 10.71 -21.41 -23.40
CA ILE A 69 11.34 -20.89 -24.61
C ILE A 69 10.86 -19.47 -24.87
N ALA A 70 11.80 -18.55 -25.08
CA ALA A 70 11.52 -17.15 -25.37
C ALA A 70 12.18 -16.73 -26.71
N THR A 71 11.63 -15.67 -27.31
CA THR A 71 12.27 -15.00 -28.44
C THR A 71 13.42 -14.13 -27.94
N GLN A 72 14.54 -14.08 -28.66
CA GLN A 72 15.64 -13.14 -28.39
C GLN A 72 15.30 -11.71 -28.84
N PHE A 73 14.34 -11.54 -29.74
CA PHE A 73 13.87 -10.24 -30.17
C PHE A 73 12.82 -9.70 -29.22
N PRO A 74 12.90 -8.42 -28.84
CA PRO A 74 11.88 -7.75 -28.03
C PRO A 74 10.61 -7.47 -28.84
N MET A 75 9.55 -7.08 -28.12
CA MET A 75 8.18 -6.95 -28.64
C MET A 75 8.07 -6.13 -29.92
N THR A 76 8.74 -4.98 -30.00
CA THR A 76 8.64 -4.09 -31.18
C THR A 76 9.11 -4.77 -32.46
N GLN A 77 10.25 -5.48 -32.41
CA GLN A 77 10.79 -6.19 -33.55
C GLN A 77 9.93 -7.40 -33.96
N ILE A 78 9.29 -8.06 -32.98
CA ILE A 78 8.33 -9.14 -33.24
C ILE A 78 7.12 -8.61 -34.02
N GLU A 79 6.58 -7.46 -33.62
CA GLU A 79 5.47 -6.78 -34.31
C GLU A 79 5.89 -6.30 -35.73
N ASP A 80 7.09 -5.73 -35.85
CA ASP A 80 7.63 -5.27 -37.13
C ASP A 80 7.82 -6.41 -38.14
N LEU A 81 8.11 -7.63 -37.67
CA LEU A 81 8.17 -8.85 -38.49
C LEU A 81 6.78 -9.37 -38.91
N GLY A 82 5.71 -8.76 -38.40
CA GLY A 82 4.33 -9.16 -38.67
C GLY A 82 3.87 -10.40 -37.91
N LEU A 83 4.59 -10.82 -36.87
CA LEU A 83 4.17 -11.90 -36.00
C LEU A 83 3.15 -11.42 -34.98
N LEU A 84 2.19 -12.29 -34.66
CA LEU A 84 1.16 -11.98 -33.67
C LEU A 84 1.65 -12.31 -32.26
N LYS A 85 1.65 -11.34 -31.37
CA LYS A 85 1.82 -11.56 -29.93
C LYS A 85 0.44 -11.53 -29.26
N MET A 86 0.06 -12.63 -28.66
CA MET A 86 -1.19 -12.75 -27.90
C MET A 86 -0.88 -12.72 -26.40
N ASP A 87 -1.51 -11.81 -25.66
CA ASP A 87 -1.36 -11.71 -24.23
C ASP A 87 -2.50 -12.44 -23.51
N PHE A 88 -2.14 -13.51 -22.79
CA PHE A 88 -3.09 -14.28 -21.97
C PHE A 88 -3.05 -13.80 -20.54
N LEU A 89 -3.69 -12.65 -20.28
CA LEU A 89 -3.75 -12.03 -18.96
C LEU A 89 -4.98 -12.53 -18.20
N GLY A 90 -4.73 -13.17 -17.05
CA GLY A 90 -5.75 -13.47 -16.06
C GLY A 90 -5.89 -12.32 -15.06
N LEU A 91 -7.08 -12.19 -14.46
CA LEU A 91 -7.35 -11.25 -13.39
C LEU A 91 -7.95 -12.00 -12.21
N SER A 92 -7.19 -12.14 -11.11
CA SER A 92 -7.62 -12.85 -9.88
C SER A 92 -8.91 -12.27 -9.31
N ASN A 93 -9.12 -10.96 -9.45
CA ASN A 93 -10.34 -10.30 -8.98
C ASN A 93 -11.63 -10.84 -9.62
N LEU A 94 -11.58 -11.32 -10.86
CA LEU A 94 -12.73 -11.99 -11.47
C LEU A 94 -13.02 -13.34 -10.81
N THR A 95 -12.01 -14.05 -10.34
CA THR A 95 -12.16 -15.27 -9.54
C THR A 95 -12.73 -14.95 -8.16
N ILE A 96 -12.28 -13.85 -7.53
CA ILE A 96 -12.82 -13.37 -6.25
C ILE A 96 -14.32 -13.06 -6.41
N ILE A 97 -14.71 -12.32 -7.45
CA ILE A 97 -16.14 -12.03 -7.74
C ILE A 97 -16.92 -13.34 -7.92
N LYS A 98 -16.44 -14.27 -8.75
CA LYS A 98 -17.07 -15.57 -8.98
C LYS A 98 -17.26 -16.36 -7.69
N ASN A 99 -16.24 -16.42 -6.85
CA ASN A 99 -16.28 -17.12 -5.57
C ASN A 99 -17.21 -16.43 -4.58
N ALA A 100 -17.20 -15.09 -4.51
CA ALA A 100 -18.14 -14.34 -3.69
C ALA A 100 -19.61 -14.62 -4.09
N LEU A 101 -19.91 -14.59 -5.38
CA LEU A 101 -21.26 -14.92 -5.88
C LEU A 101 -21.67 -16.36 -5.54
N ARG A 102 -20.76 -17.33 -5.65
CA ARG A 102 -20.97 -18.73 -5.24
C ARG A 102 -21.28 -18.84 -3.75
N ILE A 103 -20.55 -18.12 -2.91
CA ILE A 103 -20.77 -18.09 -1.46
C ILE A 103 -22.10 -17.41 -1.15
N ILE A 104 -22.44 -16.29 -1.80
CA ILE A 104 -23.72 -15.59 -1.63
C ILE A 104 -24.89 -16.52 -1.95
N LYS A 105 -24.83 -17.22 -3.08
CA LYS A 105 -25.88 -18.18 -3.47
C LYS A 105 -26.02 -19.29 -2.45
N LYS A 106 -24.91 -19.86 -1.96
CA LYS A 106 -24.90 -20.97 -1.00
C LYS A 106 -25.39 -20.56 0.39
N VAL A 107 -24.94 -19.41 0.90
CA VAL A 107 -25.16 -18.98 2.30
C VAL A 107 -26.44 -18.16 2.45
N TYR A 108 -26.70 -17.25 1.51
CA TYR A 108 -27.86 -16.32 1.60
C TYR A 108 -29.03 -16.71 0.69
N GLY A 109 -28.87 -17.76 -0.14
CA GLY A 109 -29.91 -18.21 -1.08
C GLY A 109 -30.21 -17.21 -2.21
N LYS A 110 -29.35 -16.19 -2.40
CA LYS A 110 -29.56 -15.13 -3.40
C LYS A 110 -28.73 -15.41 -4.65
N ASP A 111 -29.34 -15.31 -5.82
CA ASP A 111 -28.66 -15.36 -7.11
C ASP A 111 -28.44 -13.93 -7.61
N VAL A 112 -27.23 -13.43 -7.47
CA VAL A 112 -26.89 -12.04 -7.84
C VAL A 112 -26.26 -12.04 -9.23
N ASP A 113 -26.93 -11.39 -10.20
CA ASP A 113 -26.34 -11.10 -11.50
C ASP A 113 -25.46 -9.85 -11.38
N ILE A 114 -24.16 -10.06 -11.33
CA ILE A 114 -23.16 -8.99 -11.18
C ILE A 114 -23.15 -8.01 -12.36
N SER A 115 -23.69 -8.40 -13.51
CA SER A 115 -23.78 -7.55 -14.70
C SER A 115 -24.97 -6.58 -14.64
N GLN A 116 -25.93 -6.81 -13.75
CA GLN A 116 -27.18 -6.05 -13.62
C GLN A 116 -27.26 -5.27 -12.29
N ILE A 117 -26.17 -5.13 -11.56
CA ILE A 117 -26.16 -4.33 -10.33
C ILE A 117 -26.39 -2.84 -10.64
N PRO A 118 -27.12 -2.10 -9.79
CA PRO A 118 -27.35 -0.68 -9.98
C PRO A 118 -26.03 0.09 -9.88
N LEU A 119 -25.80 1.02 -10.82
CA LEU A 119 -24.58 1.85 -10.87
C LEU A 119 -24.71 3.14 -10.03
N ASP A 120 -25.81 3.31 -9.33
CA ASP A 120 -26.16 4.43 -8.45
C ASP A 120 -26.36 4.00 -6.99
N ASP A 121 -25.79 2.82 -6.60
CA ASP A 121 -25.98 2.28 -5.26
C ASP A 121 -25.30 3.12 -4.17
N ALA A 122 -26.12 3.69 -3.29
CA ALA A 122 -25.67 4.59 -2.23
C ALA A 122 -24.69 3.93 -1.22
N ASN A 123 -24.88 2.63 -0.93
CA ASN A 123 -24.00 1.91 0.01
C ASN A 123 -22.60 1.70 -0.58
N THR A 124 -22.53 1.40 -1.88
CA THR A 124 -21.27 1.27 -2.61
C THR A 124 -20.52 2.59 -2.63
N PHE A 125 -21.17 3.71 -2.96
CA PHE A 125 -20.55 5.03 -2.95
C PHE A 125 -20.14 5.48 -1.54
N LYS A 126 -20.93 5.14 -0.53
CA LYS A 126 -20.58 5.39 0.87
C LYS A 126 -19.28 4.67 1.24
N LEU A 127 -19.15 3.37 0.97
CA LEU A 127 -17.95 2.57 1.21
C LEU A 127 -16.72 3.18 0.49
N LEU A 128 -16.88 3.57 -0.78
CA LEU A 128 -15.83 4.23 -1.54
C LEU A 128 -15.43 5.58 -0.92
N GLY A 129 -16.39 6.40 -0.55
CA GLY A 129 -16.18 7.72 0.04
C GLY A 129 -15.60 7.68 1.45
N GLU A 130 -15.79 6.61 2.20
CA GLU A 130 -15.13 6.35 3.50
C GLU A 130 -13.72 5.80 3.33
N GLY A 131 -13.36 5.37 2.11
CA GLY A 131 -12.07 4.76 1.81
C GLY A 131 -11.89 3.38 2.44
N ASP A 132 -12.98 2.69 2.75
CA ASP A 132 -12.97 1.33 3.31
C ASP A 132 -12.81 0.27 2.20
N THR A 133 -11.78 0.48 1.38
CA THR A 133 -11.58 -0.16 0.09
C THR A 133 -10.50 -1.24 0.09
N THR A 134 -10.15 -1.82 1.26
CA THR A 134 -9.29 -3.01 1.32
C THR A 134 -9.93 -4.15 0.51
N GLY A 135 -9.17 -4.74 -0.42
CA GLY A 135 -9.65 -5.78 -1.34
C GLY A 135 -10.47 -5.26 -2.53
N VAL A 136 -10.83 -3.98 -2.58
CA VAL A 136 -11.50 -3.39 -3.76
C VAL A 136 -10.48 -3.20 -4.87
N PHE A 137 -10.77 -3.75 -6.03
CA PHE A 137 -9.87 -3.75 -7.18
C PHE A 137 -9.31 -2.36 -7.48
N GLN A 138 -7.98 -2.24 -7.55
CA GLN A 138 -7.20 -1.03 -7.78
C GLN A 138 -7.38 0.12 -6.77
N PHE A 139 -8.30 0.02 -5.81
CA PHE A 139 -8.68 1.13 -4.93
C PHE A 139 -8.20 0.98 -3.48
N GLU A 140 -7.33 0.02 -3.20
CA GLU A 140 -6.94 -0.33 -1.82
C GLU A 140 -5.69 0.39 -1.28
N SER A 141 -4.85 1.01 -2.13
CA SER A 141 -3.65 1.69 -1.64
C SER A 141 -3.98 2.87 -0.71
N SER A 142 -3.10 3.16 0.25
CA SER A 142 -3.30 4.25 1.23
C SER A 142 -3.52 5.62 0.56
N GLY A 143 -2.76 5.90 -0.52
CA GLY A 143 -2.93 7.11 -1.31
C GLY A 143 -4.28 7.16 -2.02
N MET A 144 -4.72 6.06 -2.64
CA MET A 144 -6.03 5.98 -3.28
C MET A 144 -7.16 6.16 -2.26
N LYS A 145 -7.08 5.50 -1.10
CA LYS A 145 -8.05 5.65 -0.01
C LYS A 145 -8.19 7.12 0.44
N ARG A 146 -7.07 7.86 0.51
CA ARG A 146 -7.09 9.30 0.79
C ARG A 146 -7.84 10.08 -0.27
N TYR A 147 -7.50 9.88 -1.53
CA TYR A 147 -8.16 10.59 -2.65
C TYR A 147 -9.65 10.24 -2.77
N LEU A 148 -10.07 9.02 -2.48
CA LEU A 148 -11.48 8.63 -2.45
C LEU A 148 -12.26 9.37 -1.35
N ARG A 149 -11.67 9.56 -0.16
CA ARG A 149 -12.28 10.35 0.92
C ARG A 149 -12.43 11.83 0.56
N GLU A 150 -11.47 12.37 -0.18
CA GLU A 150 -11.51 13.75 -0.68
C GLU A 150 -12.51 13.89 -1.82
N LEU A 151 -12.55 12.94 -2.74
CA LEU A 151 -13.44 12.91 -3.92
C LEU A 151 -14.91 12.76 -3.52
N ARG A 152 -15.19 11.86 -2.57
CA ARG A 152 -16.56 11.47 -2.19
C ARG A 152 -17.38 11.07 -3.42
N PRO A 153 -17.04 9.98 -4.08
CA PRO A 153 -17.70 9.60 -5.32
C PRO A 153 -19.21 9.46 -5.13
N THR A 154 -19.99 9.92 -6.08
CA THR A 154 -21.46 9.91 -6.05
C THR A 154 -22.06 9.27 -7.30
N GLU A 155 -21.25 9.05 -8.31
CA GLU A 155 -21.65 8.49 -9.60
C GLU A 155 -20.55 7.58 -10.17
N PHE A 156 -20.92 6.71 -11.08
CA PHE A 156 -19.98 5.74 -11.65
C PHE A 156 -18.87 6.43 -12.47
N ASP A 157 -19.13 7.55 -13.09
CA ASP A 157 -18.11 8.33 -13.80
C ASP A 157 -16.97 8.81 -12.87
N ASP A 158 -17.23 9.05 -11.59
CA ASP A 158 -16.19 9.36 -10.61
C ASP A 158 -15.22 8.19 -10.43
N VAL A 159 -15.74 6.95 -10.42
CA VAL A 159 -14.95 5.72 -10.32
C VAL A 159 -14.06 5.57 -11.57
N ILE A 160 -14.65 5.80 -12.74
CA ILE A 160 -13.92 5.77 -14.02
C ILE A 160 -12.81 6.83 -14.04
N ALA A 161 -13.14 8.06 -13.64
CA ALA A 161 -12.19 9.18 -13.63
C ALA A 161 -11.03 8.93 -12.65
N MET A 162 -11.32 8.39 -11.46
CA MET A 162 -10.28 8.09 -10.47
C MET A 162 -9.30 7.03 -10.96
N GLY A 163 -9.76 6.00 -11.67
CA GLY A 163 -8.90 5.00 -12.31
C GLY A 163 -7.93 5.59 -13.34
N ALA A 164 -8.32 6.68 -14.02
CA ALA A 164 -7.49 7.39 -14.97
C ALA A 164 -6.57 8.44 -14.32
N LEU A 165 -7.03 9.11 -13.25
CA LEU A 165 -6.35 10.24 -12.62
C LEU A 165 -5.33 9.84 -11.55
N TYR A 166 -5.54 8.70 -10.86
CA TYR A 166 -4.61 8.27 -9.82
C TYR A 166 -3.38 7.56 -10.41
N ARG A 167 -2.52 8.34 -11.04
CA ARG A 167 -1.25 7.90 -11.66
C ARG A 167 -0.21 9.01 -11.55
N PRO A 168 1.11 8.69 -11.58
CA PRO A 168 2.17 9.68 -11.38
C PRO A 168 2.03 10.94 -12.25
N GLY A 169 1.70 10.81 -13.53
CA GLY A 169 1.54 11.93 -14.45
C GLY A 169 0.45 12.93 -14.03
N PRO A 170 -0.83 12.51 -13.96
CA PRO A 170 -1.91 13.41 -13.53
C PRO A 170 -1.74 13.94 -12.11
N LEU A 171 -1.17 13.15 -11.19
CA LEU A 171 -0.90 13.57 -9.81
C LEU A 171 0.14 14.71 -9.77
N SER A 172 1.28 14.55 -10.45
CA SER A 172 2.32 15.59 -10.52
C SER A 172 1.88 16.84 -11.26
N ALA A 173 0.96 16.70 -12.24
CA ALA A 173 0.34 17.83 -12.95
C ALA A 173 -0.78 18.52 -12.15
N GLY A 174 -1.16 18.04 -10.95
CA GLY A 174 -2.23 18.61 -10.13
C GLY A 174 -3.64 18.41 -10.68
N LEU A 175 -3.81 17.56 -11.70
CA LEU A 175 -5.11 17.35 -12.35
C LEU A 175 -6.11 16.63 -11.45
N THR A 176 -5.63 15.68 -10.65
CA THR A 176 -6.44 14.93 -9.70
C THR A 176 -7.02 15.87 -8.64
N ASP A 177 -6.20 16.78 -8.13
CA ASP A 177 -6.63 17.76 -7.11
C ASP A 177 -7.65 18.76 -7.71
N SER A 178 -7.42 19.24 -8.94
CA SER A 178 -8.35 20.14 -9.63
C SER A 178 -9.69 19.45 -9.90
N TYR A 179 -9.69 18.19 -10.36
CA TYR A 179 -10.91 17.40 -10.55
C TYR A 179 -11.73 17.33 -9.26
N ILE A 180 -11.10 16.93 -8.15
CA ILE A 180 -11.74 16.78 -6.86
C ILE A 180 -12.29 18.11 -6.33
N LYS A 181 -11.49 19.20 -6.42
CA LYS A 181 -11.91 20.53 -5.97
C LYS A 181 -13.10 21.04 -6.75
N ARG A 182 -13.09 20.88 -8.10
CA ARG A 182 -14.17 21.34 -8.98
C ARG A 182 -15.44 20.52 -8.76
N LYS A 183 -15.33 19.21 -8.68
CA LYS A 183 -16.47 18.35 -8.34
C LYS A 183 -17.14 18.76 -7.03
N ASN A 184 -16.35 19.04 -5.99
CA ASN A 184 -16.84 19.42 -4.67
C ASN A 184 -17.21 20.92 -4.56
N GLY A 185 -17.14 21.70 -5.64
CA GLY A 185 -17.46 23.13 -5.64
C GLY A 185 -16.43 24.03 -4.96
N ASN A 186 -15.24 23.50 -4.66
CA ASN A 186 -14.14 24.24 -4.00
C ASN A 186 -13.25 25.00 -5.03
N GLU A 187 -13.43 24.74 -6.30
CA GLU A 187 -12.80 25.44 -7.42
C GLU A 187 -13.85 25.64 -8.52
N SER A 188 -13.87 26.80 -9.17
CA SER A 188 -14.80 27.09 -10.27
C SER A 188 -14.45 26.26 -11.49
N VAL A 189 -15.46 25.67 -12.13
CA VAL A 189 -15.29 25.00 -13.43
C VAL A 189 -15.17 26.09 -14.50
N ALA A 190 -14.11 26.03 -15.28
CA ALA A 190 -13.85 26.94 -16.37
C ALA A 190 -13.45 26.16 -17.63
N TYR A 191 -13.95 26.62 -18.78
CA TYR A 191 -13.60 26.09 -20.09
C TYR A 191 -12.80 27.13 -20.84
N ALA A 192 -11.75 26.70 -21.56
CA ALA A 192 -10.94 27.64 -22.34
C ALA A 192 -11.72 28.28 -23.49
N HIS A 193 -12.74 27.57 -23.97
CA HIS A 193 -13.72 28.07 -24.95
C HIS A 193 -15.04 27.32 -24.83
N GLU A 194 -16.17 27.95 -25.17
CA GLU A 194 -17.51 27.32 -25.05
C GLU A 194 -17.66 26.03 -25.87
N LEU A 195 -17.03 25.95 -27.05
CA LEU A 195 -17.01 24.74 -27.90
C LEU A 195 -16.31 23.55 -27.24
N MET A 196 -15.51 23.73 -26.15
CA MET A 196 -14.87 22.67 -25.43
C MET A 196 -15.74 22.15 -24.29
N GLN A 197 -16.82 22.84 -23.93
CA GLN A 197 -17.67 22.51 -22.82
C GLN A 197 -18.24 21.07 -22.94
N ASN A 198 -18.83 20.77 -24.10
CA ASN A 198 -19.46 19.48 -24.38
C ASN A 198 -18.51 18.27 -24.07
N ALA A 199 -17.24 18.41 -24.42
CA ALA A 199 -16.26 17.35 -24.18
C ALA A 199 -15.75 17.30 -22.72
N LEU A 200 -15.69 18.44 -22.03
CA LEU A 200 -15.03 18.57 -20.72
C LEU A 200 -16.00 18.66 -19.53
N GLU A 201 -17.28 18.91 -19.76
CA GLU A 201 -18.30 19.01 -18.71
C GLU A 201 -18.35 17.76 -17.82
N PRO A 202 -18.31 16.51 -18.37
CA PRO A 202 -18.35 15.30 -17.55
C PRO A 202 -17.13 15.13 -16.65
N THR A 203 -16.07 15.89 -16.84
CA THR A 203 -14.84 15.86 -16.06
C THR A 203 -14.52 17.22 -15.41
N TYR A 204 -15.55 18.04 -15.20
CA TYR A 204 -15.43 19.34 -14.54
C TYR A 204 -14.37 20.27 -15.16
N GLY A 205 -14.25 20.22 -16.49
CA GLY A 205 -13.28 21.03 -17.24
C GLY A 205 -11.84 20.50 -17.20
N VAL A 206 -11.61 19.29 -16.68
CA VAL A 206 -10.28 18.64 -16.66
C VAL A 206 -10.15 17.71 -17.87
N LEU A 207 -9.05 17.83 -18.58
CA LEU A 207 -8.74 16.91 -19.69
C LEU A 207 -8.15 15.62 -19.12
N VAL A 208 -8.88 14.50 -19.27
CA VAL A 208 -8.55 13.19 -18.70
C VAL A 208 -8.37 12.13 -19.78
N TYR A 209 -9.26 12.11 -20.77
CA TYR A 209 -9.40 11.02 -21.73
C TYR A 209 -8.97 11.38 -23.13
N GLN A 210 -8.42 10.40 -23.86
CA GLN A 210 -8.09 10.51 -25.27
C GLN A 210 -9.33 10.87 -26.13
N GLU A 211 -10.48 10.32 -25.77
CA GLU A 211 -11.76 10.55 -26.41
C GLU A 211 -12.22 12.02 -26.33
N GLN A 212 -11.86 12.72 -25.25
CA GLN A 212 -12.13 14.16 -25.11
C GLN A 212 -11.33 14.97 -26.12
N VAL A 213 -10.06 14.59 -26.38
CA VAL A 213 -9.26 15.23 -27.43
C VAL A 213 -9.91 15.05 -28.80
N MET A 214 -10.40 13.85 -29.09
CA MET A 214 -11.10 13.58 -30.36
C MET A 214 -12.37 14.44 -30.47
N GLN A 215 -13.16 14.54 -29.41
CA GLN A 215 -14.38 15.35 -29.40
C GLN A 215 -14.07 16.82 -29.54
N ILE A 216 -13.09 17.37 -28.82
CA ILE A 216 -12.65 18.77 -28.96
C ILE A 216 -12.15 19.04 -30.36
N SER A 217 -11.38 18.14 -30.97
CA SER A 217 -10.89 18.33 -32.36
C SER A 217 -12.03 18.39 -33.37
N ARG A 218 -13.11 17.67 -33.13
CA ARG A 218 -14.31 17.71 -33.96
C ARG A 218 -15.12 19.00 -33.73
N ASP A 219 -15.40 19.33 -32.47
CA ASP A 219 -16.28 20.44 -32.11
C ASP A 219 -15.61 21.82 -32.33
N VAL A 220 -14.30 21.90 -32.04
CA VAL A 220 -13.51 23.13 -32.13
C VAL A 220 -12.94 23.34 -33.53
N CYS A 221 -12.41 22.28 -34.15
CA CYS A 221 -11.65 22.40 -35.41
C CYS A 221 -12.38 21.83 -36.63
N GLY A 222 -13.54 21.18 -36.43
CA GLY A 222 -14.29 20.57 -37.53
C GLY A 222 -13.62 19.31 -38.12
N PHE A 223 -12.77 18.64 -37.36
CA PHE A 223 -12.14 17.42 -37.81
C PHE A 223 -13.16 16.30 -38.07
N THR A 224 -12.91 15.54 -39.09
CA THR A 224 -13.58 14.26 -39.30
C THR A 224 -13.18 13.25 -38.21
N GLY A 225 -13.97 12.20 -38.04
CA GLY A 225 -13.62 11.11 -37.10
C GLY A 225 -12.26 10.49 -37.37
N GLY A 226 -11.86 10.35 -38.63
CA GLY A 226 -10.55 9.81 -39.03
C GLY A 226 -9.39 10.74 -38.71
N GLU A 227 -9.54 12.04 -38.90
CA GLU A 227 -8.52 13.02 -38.51
C GLU A 227 -8.36 13.12 -36.99
N ALA A 228 -9.46 13.13 -36.24
CA ALA A 228 -9.44 13.10 -34.78
C ALA A 228 -8.76 11.84 -34.25
N ASP A 229 -9.01 10.67 -34.83
CA ASP A 229 -8.32 9.42 -34.45
C ASP A 229 -6.83 9.44 -34.83
N THR A 230 -6.48 10.08 -35.96
CA THR A 230 -5.08 10.26 -36.36
C THR A 230 -4.33 11.13 -35.33
N LEU A 231 -4.94 12.23 -34.86
CA LEU A 231 -4.39 13.08 -33.81
C LEU A 231 -4.24 12.28 -32.50
N ARG A 232 -5.28 11.55 -32.08
CA ARG A 232 -5.22 10.67 -30.89
C ARG A 232 -4.05 9.68 -30.96
N LYS A 233 -3.88 9.01 -32.12
CA LYS A 233 -2.78 8.06 -32.35
C LYS A 233 -1.41 8.74 -32.33
N ALA A 234 -1.30 9.95 -32.90
CA ALA A 234 -0.07 10.72 -32.90
C ALA A 234 0.34 11.13 -31.48
N ILE A 235 -0.62 11.56 -30.66
CA ILE A 235 -0.45 11.87 -29.24
C ILE A 235 0.01 10.62 -28.48
N GLY A 236 -0.74 9.53 -28.55
CA GLY A 236 -0.46 8.30 -27.80
C GLY A 236 0.87 7.63 -28.16
N LYS A 237 1.30 7.75 -29.44
CA LYS A 237 2.59 7.18 -29.93
C LYS A 237 3.72 8.24 -29.98
N LYS A 238 3.49 9.46 -29.50
CA LYS A 238 4.46 10.59 -29.48
C LYS A 238 5.11 10.86 -30.85
N LYS A 239 4.32 10.77 -31.94
CA LYS A 239 4.80 11.00 -33.30
C LYS A 239 4.87 12.49 -33.61
N HIS A 240 5.96 13.14 -33.27
CA HIS A 240 6.15 14.60 -33.38
C HIS A 240 5.91 15.15 -34.79
N ASP A 241 6.33 14.45 -35.85
CA ASP A 241 6.15 14.92 -37.23
C ASP A 241 4.68 14.93 -37.65
N VAL A 242 3.90 13.93 -37.23
CA VAL A 242 2.46 13.88 -37.47
C VAL A 242 1.76 14.98 -36.66
N MET A 243 2.17 15.16 -35.40
CA MET A 243 1.60 16.20 -34.54
C MET A 243 1.81 17.60 -35.09
N LYS A 244 3.00 17.92 -35.64
CA LYS A 244 3.24 19.24 -36.27
C LYS A 244 2.31 19.49 -37.47
N LYS A 245 2.07 18.47 -38.31
CA LYS A 245 1.14 18.57 -39.41
C LYS A 245 -0.31 18.81 -38.95
N MET A 246 -0.70 18.04 -37.95
CA MET A 246 -2.05 18.16 -37.37
C MET A 246 -2.26 19.47 -36.63
N GLN A 247 -1.21 20.09 -36.05
CA GLN A 247 -1.26 21.39 -35.41
C GLN A 247 -1.77 22.47 -36.37
N VAL A 248 -1.21 22.54 -37.59
CA VAL A 248 -1.62 23.53 -38.60
C VAL A 248 -3.10 23.38 -38.91
N GLN A 249 -3.55 22.14 -39.17
CA GLN A 249 -4.96 21.87 -39.46
C GLN A 249 -5.88 22.22 -38.27
N PHE A 250 -5.41 21.92 -37.05
CA PHE A 250 -6.12 22.23 -35.81
C PHE A 250 -6.29 23.74 -35.64
N GLU A 251 -5.22 24.54 -35.84
CA GLU A 251 -5.22 25.98 -35.72
C GLU A 251 -6.14 26.63 -36.80
N GLU A 252 -6.03 26.21 -38.07
CA GLU A 252 -6.86 26.71 -39.16
C GLU A 252 -8.35 26.40 -38.92
N GLY A 253 -8.68 25.18 -38.52
CA GLY A 253 -10.05 24.77 -38.22
C GLY A 253 -10.65 25.55 -37.05
N ALA A 254 -9.90 25.71 -35.97
CA ALA A 254 -10.35 26.43 -34.79
C ALA A 254 -10.55 27.92 -35.05
N VAL A 255 -9.65 28.56 -35.80
CA VAL A 255 -9.81 29.98 -36.21
C VAL A 255 -11.07 30.15 -37.09
N LYS A 256 -11.31 29.24 -38.01
CA LYS A 256 -12.52 29.24 -38.86
C LYS A 256 -13.80 29.16 -38.04
N ASN A 257 -13.78 28.46 -36.93
CA ASN A 257 -14.90 28.32 -35.99
C ASN A 257 -14.94 29.42 -34.90
N GLY A 258 -14.14 30.49 -35.07
CA GLY A 258 -14.21 31.69 -34.24
C GLY A 258 -13.42 31.59 -32.92
N VAL A 259 -12.58 30.58 -32.74
CA VAL A 259 -11.77 30.45 -31.51
C VAL A 259 -10.57 31.41 -31.59
N PRO A 260 -10.30 32.21 -30.54
CA PRO A 260 -9.18 33.14 -30.52
C PRO A 260 -7.84 32.41 -30.55
N ARG A 261 -6.88 32.89 -31.36
CA ARG A 261 -5.53 32.27 -31.47
C ARG A 261 -4.81 32.02 -30.13
N PRO A 262 -4.81 32.94 -29.14
CA PRO A 262 -4.17 32.69 -27.87
C PRO A 262 -4.75 31.49 -27.10
N VAL A 263 -6.07 31.24 -27.26
CA VAL A 263 -6.74 30.06 -26.66
C VAL A 263 -6.27 28.78 -27.34
N ILE A 264 -6.14 28.81 -28.67
CA ILE A 264 -5.69 27.67 -29.48
C ILE A 264 -4.24 27.30 -29.11
N GLU A 265 -3.34 28.29 -29.09
CA GLU A 265 -1.92 28.10 -28.76
C GLU A 265 -1.75 27.53 -27.35
N LYS A 266 -2.47 28.08 -26.37
CA LYS A 266 -2.46 27.59 -25.00
C LYS A 266 -2.98 26.15 -24.95
N PHE A 267 -4.13 25.87 -25.57
CA PHE A 267 -4.71 24.52 -25.55
C PHE A 267 -3.81 23.51 -26.24
N TRP A 268 -3.17 23.89 -27.37
CA TRP A 268 -2.21 23.00 -28.05
C TRP A 268 -0.99 22.67 -27.15
N LYS A 269 -0.48 23.66 -26.42
CA LYS A 269 0.59 23.45 -25.46
C LYS A 269 0.18 22.50 -24.32
N ASP A 270 -1.03 22.69 -23.78
CA ASP A 270 -1.61 21.83 -22.76
C ASP A 270 -1.82 20.40 -23.29
N LEU A 271 -2.21 20.26 -24.56
CA LEU A 271 -2.36 19.00 -25.27
C LEU A 271 -1.03 18.24 -25.45
N LEU A 272 0.06 18.94 -25.71
CA LEU A 272 1.40 18.33 -25.76
C LEU A 272 1.81 17.76 -24.41
N GLY A 273 1.55 18.48 -23.33
CA GLY A 273 1.75 17.96 -21.96
C GLY A 273 0.84 16.77 -21.64
N PHE A 274 -0.43 16.84 -22.10
CA PHE A 274 -1.40 15.77 -21.92
C PHE A 274 -0.98 14.45 -22.62
N ALA A 275 -0.18 14.53 -23.69
CA ALA A 275 0.33 13.33 -24.37
C ALA A 275 1.08 12.36 -23.45
N ASP A 276 1.65 12.86 -22.37
CA ASP A 276 2.42 12.02 -21.41
C ASP A 276 1.53 11.21 -20.45
N TYR A 277 0.28 11.64 -20.24
CA TYR A 277 -0.60 11.05 -19.25
C TYR A 277 -2.04 10.77 -19.74
N CYS A 278 -2.34 10.97 -21.02
CA CYS A 278 -3.66 10.69 -21.57
C CYS A 278 -4.11 9.24 -21.34
N PHE A 279 -5.41 9.03 -21.12
CA PHE A 279 -5.97 7.72 -20.83
C PHE A 279 -7.13 7.35 -21.75
N ASN A 280 -7.25 6.08 -22.07
CA ASN A 280 -8.39 5.57 -22.84
C ASN A 280 -9.61 5.42 -21.93
N LYS A 281 -10.72 6.10 -22.23
CA LYS A 281 -11.95 6.06 -21.42
C LYS A 281 -12.55 4.68 -21.37
N SER A 282 -12.56 3.95 -22.48
CA SER A 282 -13.13 2.59 -22.54
C SER A 282 -12.39 1.61 -21.63
N HIS A 283 -11.06 1.70 -21.59
CA HIS A 283 -10.25 0.91 -20.67
C HIS A 283 -10.60 1.26 -19.21
N SER A 284 -10.62 2.56 -18.87
CA SER A 284 -10.96 3.01 -17.53
C SER A 284 -12.36 2.60 -17.10
N ALA A 285 -13.33 2.61 -18.01
CA ALA A 285 -14.69 2.17 -17.75
C ALA A 285 -14.77 0.68 -17.44
N CYS A 286 -14.08 -0.16 -18.21
CA CYS A 286 -14.06 -1.61 -17.98
C CYS A 286 -13.41 -1.96 -16.61
N TYR A 287 -12.30 -1.33 -16.27
CA TYR A 287 -11.62 -1.55 -15.00
C TYR A 287 -12.37 -0.91 -13.84
N GLY A 288 -12.94 0.28 -14.04
CA GLY A 288 -13.85 0.93 -13.09
C GLY A 288 -15.07 0.09 -12.75
N MET A 289 -15.59 -0.67 -13.73
CA MET A 289 -16.68 -1.62 -13.49
C MET A 289 -16.27 -2.72 -12.51
N ILE A 290 -15.06 -3.28 -12.64
CA ILE A 290 -14.56 -4.30 -11.71
C ILE A 290 -14.34 -3.70 -10.31
N SER A 291 -13.81 -2.47 -10.24
CA SER A 291 -13.67 -1.75 -8.97
C SER A 291 -15.04 -1.54 -8.30
N TYR A 292 -16.04 -1.13 -9.06
CA TYR A 292 -17.40 -0.93 -8.57
C TYR A 292 -18.06 -2.25 -8.14
N GLN A 293 -17.92 -3.32 -8.92
CA GLN A 293 -18.46 -4.65 -8.60
C GLN A 293 -17.85 -5.20 -7.32
N THR A 294 -16.54 -5.07 -7.13
CA THR A 294 -15.87 -5.51 -5.89
C THR A 294 -16.29 -4.66 -4.69
N ALA A 295 -16.46 -3.35 -4.86
CA ALA A 295 -16.98 -2.46 -3.83
C ALA A 295 -18.43 -2.79 -3.48
N TYR A 296 -19.29 -3.06 -4.47
CA TYR A 296 -20.67 -3.47 -4.28
C TYR A 296 -20.79 -4.77 -3.47
N LEU A 297 -20.03 -5.80 -3.86
CA LEU A 297 -20.01 -7.07 -3.14
C LEU A 297 -19.54 -6.89 -1.69
N LYS A 298 -18.53 -6.06 -1.47
CA LYS A 298 -18.06 -5.74 -0.11
C LYS A 298 -19.10 -4.97 0.70
N ALA A 299 -19.82 -4.02 0.11
CA ALA A 299 -20.82 -3.23 0.80
C ALA A 299 -22.06 -4.04 1.20
N HIS A 300 -22.51 -4.96 0.33
CA HIS A 300 -23.76 -5.70 0.52
C HIS A 300 -23.58 -7.10 1.11
N TYR A 301 -22.44 -7.74 0.86
CA TYR A 301 -22.13 -9.12 1.28
C TYR A 301 -20.73 -9.22 1.86
N PRO A 302 -20.41 -8.44 2.90
CA PRO A 302 -19.04 -8.27 3.37
C PRO A 302 -18.36 -9.60 3.75
N ALA A 303 -19.04 -10.49 4.47
CA ALA A 303 -18.45 -11.77 4.86
C ALA A 303 -18.18 -12.68 3.66
N ALA A 304 -19.07 -12.71 2.66
CA ALA A 304 -18.87 -13.51 1.45
C ALA A 304 -17.72 -12.95 0.60
N PHE A 305 -17.64 -11.64 0.46
CA PHE A 305 -16.56 -10.98 -0.27
C PHE A 305 -15.20 -11.21 0.39
N MET A 306 -15.10 -11.00 1.72
CA MET A 306 -13.86 -11.20 2.47
C MET A 306 -13.44 -12.67 2.48
N ALA A 307 -14.36 -13.64 2.59
CA ALA A 307 -14.02 -15.05 2.50
C ALA A 307 -13.48 -15.43 1.10
N ALA A 308 -14.04 -14.86 0.03
CA ALA A 308 -13.56 -15.07 -1.33
C ALA A 308 -12.19 -14.42 -1.56
N LEU A 309 -11.95 -13.22 -0.99
CA LEU A 309 -10.68 -12.51 -1.04
C LEU A 309 -9.58 -13.30 -0.34
N MET A 310 -9.80 -13.68 0.93
CA MET A 310 -8.86 -14.48 1.72
C MET A 310 -8.58 -15.86 1.08
N THR A 311 -9.56 -16.42 0.35
CA THR A 311 -9.34 -17.65 -0.42
C THR A 311 -8.43 -17.42 -1.63
N SER A 312 -8.48 -16.24 -2.24
CA SER A 312 -7.57 -15.90 -3.35
C SER A 312 -6.13 -15.68 -2.90
N ASP A 313 -5.97 -15.14 -1.70
CA ASP A 313 -4.68 -14.73 -1.14
C ASP A 313 -4.16 -15.73 -0.07
N TYR A 314 -4.66 -16.97 -0.08
CA TYR A 314 -4.43 -17.98 0.97
C TYR A 314 -2.95 -18.32 1.22
N ASP A 315 -2.07 -18.12 0.26
CA ASP A 315 -0.62 -18.38 0.34
C ASP A 315 0.21 -17.11 0.65
N ASP A 316 -0.45 -15.93 0.77
CA ASP A 316 0.17 -14.67 1.18
C ASP A 316 -0.25 -14.31 2.60
N THR A 317 0.60 -14.66 3.58
CA THR A 317 0.31 -14.44 4.99
C THR A 317 0.22 -12.96 5.38
N ASP A 318 0.96 -12.08 4.69
CA ASP A 318 0.94 -10.64 4.97
C ASP A 318 -0.39 -10.03 4.47
N ARG A 319 -0.87 -10.48 3.32
CA ARG A 319 -2.19 -10.11 2.80
C ARG A 319 -3.31 -10.60 3.72
N LEU A 320 -3.27 -11.85 4.13
CA LEU A 320 -4.26 -12.42 5.07
C LEU A 320 -4.33 -11.63 6.38
N ALA A 321 -3.20 -11.18 6.91
CA ALA A 321 -3.18 -10.37 8.14
C ALA A 321 -3.93 -9.03 7.97
N ILE A 322 -3.73 -8.35 6.82
CA ILE A 322 -4.45 -7.11 6.48
C ILE A 322 -5.96 -7.38 6.36
N GLU A 323 -6.34 -8.45 5.66
CA GLU A 323 -7.72 -8.81 5.39
C GLU A 323 -8.48 -9.22 6.66
N ILE A 324 -7.84 -9.95 7.57
CA ILE A 324 -8.42 -10.31 8.86
C ILE A 324 -8.57 -9.06 9.76
N THR A 325 -7.62 -8.14 9.71
CA THR A 325 -7.76 -6.85 10.39
C THR A 325 -8.95 -6.06 9.85
N GLU A 326 -9.15 -6.06 8.54
CA GLU A 326 -10.31 -5.45 7.91
C GLU A 326 -11.62 -6.15 8.33
N CYS A 327 -11.64 -7.50 8.39
CA CYS A 327 -12.79 -8.26 8.91
C CYS A 327 -13.14 -7.83 10.33
N LYS A 328 -12.16 -7.73 11.23
CA LYS A 328 -12.38 -7.25 12.61
C LYS A 328 -12.98 -5.84 12.64
N LYS A 329 -12.46 -4.93 11.82
CA LYS A 329 -12.98 -3.56 11.67
C LYS A 329 -14.44 -3.54 11.19
N MET A 330 -14.80 -4.47 10.31
CA MET A 330 -16.18 -4.64 9.81
C MET A 330 -17.08 -5.42 10.78
N GLY A 331 -16.58 -5.85 11.94
CA GLY A 331 -17.34 -6.64 12.92
C GLY A 331 -17.55 -8.11 12.52
N ILE A 332 -16.72 -8.63 11.60
CA ILE A 332 -16.74 -10.01 11.13
C ILE A 332 -15.67 -10.79 11.90
N ASN A 333 -16.08 -11.82 12.64
CA ASN A 333 -15.15 -12.70 13.33
C ASN A 333 -14.52 -13.70 12.35
N VAL A 334 -13.20 -13.84 12.40
CA VAL A 334 -12.48 -14.93 11.73
C VAL A 334 -12.17 -16.01 12.77
N LEU A 335 -12.78 -17.18 12.56
CA LEU A 335 -12.71 -18.32 13.46
C LEU A 335 -11.50 -19.19 13.10
N PRO A 336 -10.80 -19.79 14.09
CA PRO A 336 -9.67 -20.69 13.86
C PRO A 336 -10.07 -21.90 12.99
N PRO A 337 -9.12 -22.61 12.37
CA PRO A 337 -9.42 -23.84 11.66
C PRO A 337 -9.98 -24.90 12.59
N ASP A 338 -10.84 -25.78 12.08
CA ASP A 338 -11.45 -26.89 12.78
C ASP A 338 -11.67 -28.05 11.80
N VAL A 339 -11.21 -29.26 12.13
CA VAL A 339 -11.31 -30.43 11.24
C VAL A 339 -12.75 -30.82 10.90
N ASN A 340 -13.74 -30.44 11.73
CA ASN A 340 -15.15 -30.70 11.50
C ASN A 340 -15.88 -29.59 10.74
N GLU A 341 -15.36 -28.35 10.78
CA GLU A 341 -16.06 -27.20 10.22
C GLU A 341 -15.35 -26.53 9.05
N SER A 342 -14.00 -26.56 9.03
CA SER A 342 -13.21 -25.96 7.95
C SER A 342 -13.36 -26.74 6.64
N PHE A 343 -13.23 -25.99 5.56
CA PHE A 343 -13.11 -26.52 4.20
C PHE A 343 -11.70 -26.23 3.66
N LEU A 344 -11.49 -26.56 2.39
CA LEU A 344 -10.28 -26.18 1.69
C LEU A 344 -10.09 -24.67 1.72
N GLU A 345 -11.15 -23.96 1.37
CA GLU A 345 -11.25 -22.50 1.27
C GLU A 345 -11.80 -21.88 2.57
N PHE A 346 -11.64 -20.56 2.70
CA PHE A 346 -12.34 -19.81 3.75
C PHE A 346 -13.87 -19.90 3.51
N ALA A 347 -14.61 -20.11 4.56
CA ALA A 347 -16.05 -20.35 4.48
C ALA A 347 -16.84 -19.44 5.42
N VAL A 348 -17.95 -18.91 4.93
CA VAL A 348 -18.88 -18.13 5.77
C VAL A 348 -19.69 -19.08 6.64
N VAL A 349 -19.66 -18.84 7.95
CA VAL A 349 -20.50 -19.51 8.94
C VAL A 349 -21.74 -18.64 9.15
N PRO A 350 -22.93 -19.14 8.80
CA PRO A 350 -24.19 -18.39 8.99
C PRO A 350 -24.48 -18.16 10.48
N GLY A 351 -25.13 -17.05 10.80
CA GLY A 351 -25.56 -16.69 12.15
C GLY A 351 -26.07 -15.26 12.20
N ASP A 352 -26.55 -14.81 13.35
CA ASP A 352 -26.97 -13.41 13.56
C ASP A 352 -25.84 -12.41 13.25
N ARG A 353 -24.60 -12.83 13.52
CA ARG A 353 -23.39 -12.17 13.06
C ARG A 353 -22.57 -13.16 12.23
N PRO A 354 -22.53 -13.01 10.90
CA PRO A 354 -21.78 -13.90 10.05
C PRO A 354 -20.30 -13.88 10.42
N SER A 355 -19.70 -15.06 10.50
CA SER A 355 -18.30 -15.25 10.79
C SER A 355 -17.62 -15.96 9.62
N ILE A 356 -16.31 -15.91 9.54
CA ILE A 356 -15.54 -16.60 8.51
C ILE A 356 -14.70 -17.68 9.19
N ARG A 357 -14.86 -18.95 8.80
CA ARG A 357 -14.02 -20.05 9.24
C ARG A 357 -12.76 -20.12 8.40
N PHE A 358 -11.59 -20.24 9.06
CA PHE A 358 -10.29 -20.32 8.40
C PHE A 358 -10.20 -21.57 7.51
N GLY A 359 -9.72 -21.40 6.28
CA GLY A 359 -9.53 -22.47 5.31
C GLY A 359 -8.29 -23.32 5.64
N MET A 360 -8.43 -24.64 5.61
CA MET A 360 -7.30 -25.53 5.98
C MET A 360 -6.14 -25.44 4.97
N ASN A 361 -6.39 -25.09 3.71
CA ASN A 361 -5.33 -24.97 2.70
C ASN A 361 -4.40 -23.77 2.94
N ALA A 362 -4.83 -22.80 3.75
CA ALA A 362 -4.01 -21.64 4.13
C ALA A 362 -3.06 -21.94 5.31
N ILE A 363 -3.14 -23.13 5.91
CA ILE A 363 -2.23 -23.56 6.98
C ILE A 363 -0.91 -24.03 6.37
N LYS A 364 0.21 -23.41 6.72
CA LYS A 364 1.52 -23.85 6.24
C LYS A 364 1.77 -25.33 6.51
N ASN A 365 2.37 -26.03 5.55
CA ASN A 365 2.67 -27.46 5.55
C ASN A 365 1.43 -28.39 5.48
N VAL A 366 0.23 -27.86 5.29
CA VAL A 366 -0.97 -28.64 5.05
C VAL A 366 -1.30 -28.53 3.55
N GLY A 367 -0.98 -29.57 2.81
CA GLY A 367 -1.23 -29.58 1.35
C GLY A 367 -2.69 -29.91 1.03
N THR A 368 -3.11 -29.51 -0.18
CA THR A 368 -4.48 -29.74 -0.69
C THR A 368 -4.95 -31.17 -0.54
N GLY A 369 -4.07 -32.16 -0.87
CA GLY A 369 -4.42 -33.59 -0.75
C GLY A 369 -4.71 -34.02 0.69
N ALA A 370 -4.03 -33.44 1.70
CA ALA A 370 -4.31 -33.72 3.11
C ALA A 370 -5.69 -33.19 3.52
N VAL A 371 -6.05 -31.99 3.03
CA VAL A 371 -7.37 -31.39 3.29
C VAL A 371 -8.47 -32.18 2.61
N GLU A 372 -8.27 -32.55 1.33
CA GLU A 372 -9.23 -33.37 0.58
C GLU A 372 -9.51 -34.71 1.26
N GLU A 373 -8.48 -35.37 1.82
CA GLU A 373 -8.62 -36.61 2.55
C GLU A 373 -9.45 -36.42 3.85
N ILE A 374 -9.21 -35.34 4.60
CA ILE A 374 -10.03 -34.98 5.77
C ILE A 374 -11.49 -34.75 5.37
N LEU A 375 -11.71 -34.02 4.27
CA LEU A 375 -13.07 -33.73 3.76
C LEU A 375 -13.77 -35.02 3.26
N ARG A 376 -13.04 -35.93 2.59
CA ARG A 376 -13.55 -37.24 2.20
C ARG A 376 -14.02 -38.03 3.41
N ALA A 377 -13.14 -38.21 4.40
CA ALA A 377 -13.47 -38.91 5.63
C ALA A 377 -14.66 -38.33 6.37
N ARG A 378 -14.74 -36.99 6.44
CA ARG A 378 -15.88 -36.26 7.02
C ARG A 378 -17.17 -36.44 6.24
N THR A 379 -17.10 -36.57 4.90
CA THR A 379 -18.29 -36.80 4.06
C THR A 379 -18.85 -38.20 4.26
N GLU A 380 -17.98 -39.18 4.49
CA GLU A 380 -18.38 -40.56 4.69
C GLU A 380 -18.90 -40.84 6.10
N LEU A 381 -18.30 -40.24 7.13
CA LEU A 381 -18.62 -40.52 8.53
C LEU A 381 -19.56 -39.46 9.18
N GLY A 382 -19.66 -38.29 8.61
CA GLY A 382 -20.17 -37.10 9.27
C GLY A 382 -19.10 -36.36 10.07
N THR A 383 -19.49 -35.71 11.16
CA THR A 383 -18.53 -35.05 12.06
C THR A 383 -17.77 -36.08 12.91
N PHE A 384 -16.48 -35.85 13.06
CA PHE A 384 -15.66 -36.67 13.99
C PHE A 384 -16.05 -36.36 15.44
N GLU A 385 -16.55 -37.35 16.16
CA GLU A 385 -16.94 -37.21 17.55
C GLU A 385 -15.74 -37.20 18.52
N ASN A 386 -14.67 -37.89 18.14
CA ASN A 386 -13.46 -38.00 18.91
C ASN A 386 -12.23 -38.19 18.02
N LEU A 387 -11.04 -38.15 18.65
CA LEU A 387 -9.77 -38.25 17.96
C LEU A 387 -9.57 -39.61 17.28
N GLU A 388 -10.08 -40.69 17.90
CA GLU A 388 -9.96 -42.06 17.40
C GLU A 388 -10.68 -42.25 16.08
N GLN A 389 -11.89 -41.67 15.95
CA GLN A 389 -12.65 -41.66 14.68
C GLN A 389 -11.88 -40.95 13.59
N PHE A 390 -11.30 -39.79 13.91
CA PHE A 390 -10.47 -39.07 12.95
C PHE A 390 -9.29 -39.89 12.46
N LEU A 391 -8.50 -40.48 13.43
CA LEU A 391 -7.31 -41.26 13.11
C LEU A 391 -7.62 -42.56 12.36
N GLY A 392 -8.81 -43.15 12.58
CA GLY A 392 -9.26 -44.33 11.87
C GLY A 392 -9.75 -44.06 10.45
N ALA A 393 -10.30 -42.89 10.20
CA ALA A 393 -10.91 -42.54 8.92
C ALA A 393 -9.95 -41.84 7.94
N VAL A 394 -8.98 -41.09 8.48
CA VAL A 394 -8.05 -40.27 7.72
C VAL A 394 -6.73 -41.04 7.50
N SER A 395 -6.33 -41.19 6.24
CA SER A 395 -5.13 -41.95 5.90
C SER A 395 -3.85 -41.28 6.43
N PRO A 396 -3.04 -41.96 7.28
CA PRO A 396 -1.79 -41.43 7.81
C PRO A 396 -0.67 -41.31 6.77
N ARG A 397 -0.87 -41.85 5.56
CA ARG A 397 0.05 -41.68 4.42
C ARG A 397 -0.18 -40.33 3.73
N VAL A 398 -1.41 -39.84 3.72
CA VAL A 398 -1.82 -38.59 3.10
C VAL A 398 -1.68 -37.44 4.10
N VAL A 399 -2.27 -37.58 5.30
CA VAL A 399 -2.05 -36.65 6.42
C VAL A 399 -0.84 -37.13 7.20
N ASN A 400 0.33 -36.80 6.68
CA ASN A 400 1.62 -37.22 7.32
C ASN A 400 1.87 -36.46 8.62
N ARG A 401 2.95 -36.86 9.32
CA ARG A 401 3.33 -36.28 10.62
C ARG A 401 3.38 -34.76 10.60
N LYS A 402 4.03 -34.18 9.57
CA LYS A 402 4.21 -32.72 9.47
C LYS A 402 2.87 -31.99 9.29
N ALA A 403 1.97 -32.55 8.49
CA ALA A 403 0.62 -31.99 8.31
C ALA A 403 -0.20 -32.10 9.61
N LEU A 404 -0.14 -33.25 10.30
CA LEU A 404 -0.83 -33.44 11.57
C LEU A 404 -0.33 -32.45 12.64
N GLU A 405 0.99 -32.32 12.81
CA GLU A 405 1.59 -31.36 13.76
C GLU A 405 1.15 -29.91 13.41
N SER A 406 1.14 -29.55 12.14
CA SER A 406 0.72 -28.21 11.70
C SER A 406 -0.76 -27.95 11.93
N LEU A 407 -1.63 -28.93 11.71
CA LEU A 407 -3.06 -28.85 12.02
C LEU A 407 -3.30 -28.71 13.54
N ILE A 408 -2.59 -29.46 14.36
CA ILE A 408 -2.68 -29.37 15.83
C ILE A 408 -2.24 -27.99 16.31
N LYS A 409 -1.07 -27.52 15.88
CA LYS A 409 -0.53 -26.20 16.24
C LYS A 409 -1.44 -25.06 15.79
N ALA A 410 -2.07 -25.19 14.63
CA ALA A 410 -3.05 -24.22 14.11
C ALA A 410 -4.37 -24.22 14.87
N GLY A 411 -4.63 -25.18 15.73
CA GLY A 411 -5.85 -25.29 16.53
C GLY A 411 -6.98 -26.10 15.90
N ALA A 412 -6.72 -26.79 14.79
CA ALA A 412 -7.75 -27.57 14.09
C ALA A 412 -8.34 -28.73 14.92
N PHE A 413 -7.71 -29.10 16.02
CA PHE A 413 -8.10 -30.18 16.94
C PHE A 413 -8.48 -29.68 18.34
N ASP A 414 -8.61 -28.37 18.57
CA ASP A 414 -8.88 -27.79 19.89
C ASP A 414 -10.14 -28.32 20.57
N ARG A 415 -11.11 -28.84 19.78
CA ARG A 415 -12.31 -29.48 20.30
C ARG A 415 -12.08 -30.84 20.99
N PHE A 416 -10.97 -31.52 20.69
CA PHE A 416 -10.71 -32.86 21.20
C PHE A 416 -9.77 -32.83 22.40
N ALA A 417 -8.67 -32.05 22.35
CA ALA A 417 -7.73 -31.94 23.46
C ALA A 417 -6.83 -30.70 23.31
N PRO A 418 -6.16 -30.24 24.38
CA PRO A 418 -5.19 -29.13 24.31
C PRO A 418 -4.07 -29.41 23.33
N ARG A 419 -3.66 -28.37 22.56
CA ARG A 419 -2.61 -28.47 21.52
C ARG A 419 -1.31 -29.08 22.03
N GLN A 420 -0.82 -28.66 23.22
CA GLN A 420 0.42 -29.14 23.80
C GLN A 420 0.33 -30.64 24.14
N GLN A 421 -0.82 -31.10 24.66
CA GLN A 421 -1.02 -32.52 24.95
C GLN A 421 -1.01 -33.33 23.64
N LEU A 422 -1.69 -32.87 22.61
CA LEU A 422 -1.69 -33.55 21.31
C LEU A 422 -0.29 -33.62 20.69
N LEU A 423 0.49 -32.53 20.78
CA LEU A 423 1.86 -32.48 20.26
C LEU A 423 2.80 -33.41 21.03
N ALA A 424 2.68 -33.47 22.35
CA ALA A 424 3.46 -34.42 23.18
C ALA A 424 3.16 -35.89 22.84
N ASN A 425 1.98 -36.17 22.30
CA ASN A 425 1.53 -37.49 21.91
C ASN A 425 1.56 -37.78 20.39
N VAL A 426 2.17 -36.92 19.58
CA VAL A 426 2.07 -37.03 18.11
C VAL A 426 2.58 -38.38 17.57
N ASP A 427 3.64 -38.94 18.17
CA ASP A 427 4.15 -40.24 17.78
C ASP A 427 3.17 -41.37 18.11
N LEU A 428 2.50 -41.28 19.26
CA LEU A 428 1.45 -42.21 19.67
C LEU A 428 0.25 -42.11 18.69
N LEU A 429 -0.17 -40.89 18.34
CA LEU A 429 -1.28 -40.67 17.38
C LEU A 429 -0.97 -41.30 16.04
N GLN A 430 0.26 -41.11 15.54
CA GLN A 430 0.67 -41.68 14.25
C GLN A 430 0.75 -43.21 14.29
N ALA A 431 1.33 -43.78 15.33
CA ALA A 431 1.40 -45.24 15.49
C ALA A 431 0.01 -45.84 15.60
N TYR A 432 -0.89 -45.17 16.32
CA TYR A 432 -2.30 -45.59 16.45
C TYR A 432 -3.02 -45.57 15.10
N ALA A 433 -2.93 -44.49 14.34
CA ALA A 433 -3.50 -44.37 12.99
C ALA A 433 -2.98 -45.46 12.06
N GLN A 434 -1.63 -45.68 12.02
CA GLN A 434 -1.02 -46.71 11.18
C GLN A 434 -1.52 -48.11 11.52
N ARG A 435 -1.67 -48.41 12.82
CA ARG A 435 -2.22 -49.68 13.27
C ARG A 435 -3.65 -49.88 12.78
N LEU A 436 -4.54 -48.92 13.00
CA LEU A 436 -5.93 -49.01 12.56
C LEU A 436 -6.05 -49.23 11.04
N HIS A 437 -5.28 -48.49 10.27
CA HIS A 437 -5.32 -48.61 8.80
C HIS A 437 -4.69 -49.92 8.31
N LYS A 438 -3.71 -50.49 9.02
CA LYS A 438 -3.15 -51.81 8.73
C LYS A 438 -4.14 -52.92 9.03
N GLU A 439 -4.81 -52.86 10.19
CA GLU A 439 -5.85 -53.81 10.59
C GLU A 439 -7.01 -53.79 9.55
N ALA A 440 -7.51 -52.59 9.17
CA ALA A 440 -8.53 -52.46 8.13
C ALA A 440 -8.12 -53.02 6.76
N ALA A 441 -6.84 -52.83 6.36
CA ALA A 441 -6.33 -53.29 5.07
C ALA A 441 -6.02 -54.81 5.06
N SER A 442 -5.75 -55.42 6.18
CA SER A 442 -5.44 -56.87 6.26
C SER A 442 -6.63 -57.78 6.07
N GLY A 443 -7.88 -57.23 6.15
CA GLY A 443 -9.11 -57.98 6.00
C GLY A 443 -9.25 -59.18 6.95
N GLN A 444 -8.39 -59.28 7.95
CA GLN A 444 -8.40 -60.31 8.98
C GLN A 444 -9.56 -59.99 9.92
N ALA A 445 -10.77 -60.37 9.52
CA ALA A 445 -11.81 -60.69 10.46
C ALA A 445 -11.23 -61.82 11.35
N ASP A 446 -11.30 -61.59 12.64
CA ASP A 446 -10.79 -62.49 13.69
C ASP A 446 -10.91 -63.94 13.35
N LEU A 447 -9.79 -64.70 13.38
CA LEU A 447 -9.77 -66.14 13.13
C LEU A 447 -10.55 -66.95 14.19
N PHE A 448 -11.07 -66.28 15.21
CA PHE A 448 -11.94 -66.84 16.25
C PHE A 448 -13.32 -66.23 16.14
N GLY A 449 -14.07 -66.66 15.11
CA GLY A 449 -15.49 -66.37 14.99
C GLY A 449 -16.26 -66.93 16.16
N GLY A 450 -16.61 -66.15 17.11
CA GLY A 450 -17.45 -66.45 18.27
C GLY A 450 -17.99 -65.17 18.85
N ASP A 451 -19.30 -65.06 18.75
CA ASP A 451 -20.23 -64.27 19.51
C ASP A 451 -19.72 -63.01 20.27
N ASP A 452 -20.28 -61.88 19.91
CA ASP A 452 -20.64 -60.71 20.74
C ASP A 452 -19.70 -60.29 21.91
N THR A 453 -18.41 -60.50 21.81
CA THR A 453 -17.47 -59.71 22.61
C THR A 453 -16.77 -58.73 21.70
N ALA A 454 -17.21 -57.46 21.74
CA ALA A 454 -16.49 -56.35 21.19
C ALA A 454 -15.03 -56.51 21.62
N VAL A 455 -14.12 -56.84 20.67
CA VAL A 455 -12.68 -56.76 20.92
C VAL A 455 -12.47 -55.34 21.41
N GLN A 456 -12.14 -55.21 22.71
CA GLN A 456 -11.83 -53.92 23.31
C GLN A 456 -10.62 -53.37 22.52
N ARG A 457 -10.90 -52.60 21.47
CA ARG A 457 -9.84 -51.81 20.80
C ARG A 457 -9.15 -51.05 21.92
N ALA A 458 -7.85 -51.25 22.06
CA ALA A 458 -7.09 -50.50 23.04
C ALA A 458 -7.38 -49.04 22.88
N ALA A 459 -8.05 -48.45 23.84
CA ALA A 459 -8.44 -47.05 23.84
C ALA A 459 -7.20 -46.18 23.65
N LEU A 460 -7.35 -45.08 22.97
CA LEU A 460 -6.30 -44.09 22.79
C LEU A 460 -6.15 -43.30 24.09
N GLU A 461 -5.22 -43.69 24.95
CA GLU A 461 -4.91 -42.96 26.17
C GLU A 461 -3.79 -41.96 25.92
N LEU A 462 -4.13 -40.67 25.90
CA LEU A 462 -3.15 -39.61 25.78
C LEU A 462 -2.39 -39.42 27.06
N MET A 463 -1.06 -39.45 27.00
CA MET A 463 -0.21 -39.11 28.17
C MET A 463 -0.56 -37.68 28.62
N PRO A 464 -0.76 -37.51 29.95
CA PRO A 464 -1.05 -36.17 30.47
C PRO A 464 0.15 -35.25 30.25
N HIS A 465 -0.13 -34.05 29.82
CA HIS A 465 0.86 -32.99 29.70
C HIS A 465 0.44 -31.82 30.57
N SER A 466 1.26 -31.52 31.58
CA SER A 466 1.04 -30.40 32.49
C SER A 466 1.86 -29.21 32.02
N GLY A 467 1.19 -28.17 31.59
CA GLY A 467 1.80 -26.89 31.23
C GLY A 467 1.73 -26.62 29.75
N GLY A 468 1.28 -25.43 29.43
CA GLY A 468 1.32 -24.85 28.09
C GLY A 468 1.40 -23.33 28.23
N ASP A 469 2.38 -22.72 27.57
CA ASP A 469 2.49 -21.28 27.53
C ASP A 469 1.55 -20.76 26.44
N ALA A 470 0.58 -19.91 26.80
CA ALA A 470 -0.30 -19.25 25.86
C ALA A 470 0.49 -18.49 24.78
N ARG A 471 1.69 -18.00 25.13
CA ARG A 471 2.61 -17.35 24.19
C ARG A 471 3.11 -18.33 23.12
N GLU A 472 3.38 -19.58 23.47
CA GLU A 472 3.81 -20.60 22.52
C GLU A 472 2.71 -20.92 21.49
N GLN A 473 1.45 -20.98 21.93
CA GLN A 473 0.30 -21.15 21.00
C GLN A 473 0.19 -19.99 20.02
N LEU A 474 0.37 -18.76 20.49
CA LEU A 474 0.37 -17.58 19.64
C LEU A 474 1.53 -17.60 18.61
N LEU A 475 2.71 -18.05 19.02
CA LEU A 475 3.84 -18.21 18.10
C LEU A 475 3.55 -19.27 17.01
N TRP A 476 2.89 -20.38 17.36
CA TRP A 476 2.46 -21.38 16.38
C TRP A 476 1.41 -20.83 15.40
N GLU A 477 0.43 -20.08 15.89
CA GLU A 477 -0.55 -19.43 15.01
C GLU A 477 0.14 -18.50 14.03
N ARG A 478 1.04 -17.64 14.50
CA ARG A 478 1.80 -16.74 13.65
C ARG A 478 2.67 -17.47 12.63
N GLU A 479 3.36 -18.55 13.04
CA GLU A 479 4.19 -19.35 12.15
C GLU A 479 3.39 -20.01 11.03
N LEU A 480 2.21 -20.57 11.36
CA LEU A 480 1.44 -21.44 10.48
C LEU A 480 0.29 -20.71 9.76
N LEU A 481 -0.31 -19.73 10.40
CA LEU A 481 -1.43 -18.95 9.87
C LEU A 481 -0.99 -17.55 9.43
N GLY A 482 0.20 -17.12 9.80
CA GLY A 482 0.74 -15.80 9.52
C GLY A 482 0.27 -14.68 10.46
N LEU A 483 -0.61 -14.99 11.42
CA LEU A 483 -1.23 -14.03 12.33
C LEU A 483 -1.72 -14.70 13.62
N TYR A 484 -2.16 -13.89 14.57
CA TYR A 484 -2.74 -14.33 15.84
C TYR A 484 -4.27 -14.37 15.72
N LEU A 485 -4.86 -15.58 15.78
CA LEU A 485 -6.31 -15.77 15.70
C LEU A 485 -6.99 -15.89 17.07
N SER A 486 -6.39 -16.66 18.00
CA SER A 486 -7.03 -16.96 19.28
C SER A 486 -7.04 -15.78 20.23
N GLN A 487 -5.94 -15.05 20.35
CA GLN A 487 -5.80 -13.85 21.16
C GLN A 487 -4.73 -12.93 20.58
N HIS A 488 -4.91 -11.62 20.71
CA HIS A 488 -3.85 -10.68 20.35
C HIS A 488 -2.77 -10.73 21.46
N PRO A 489 -1.45 -10.79 21.11
CA PRO A 489 -0.39 -10.80 22.12
C PRO A 489 -0.51 -9.67 23.14
N LEU A 490 -1.09 -8.54 22.73
CA LEU A 490 -1.30 -7.36 23.56
C LEU A 490 -2.54 -7.43 24.45
N GLU A 491 -3.40 -8.45 24.37
CA GLU A 491 -4.55 -8.57 25.28
C GLU A 491 -4.11 -8.71 26.75
N LEU A 492 -3.04 -9.46 27.00
CA LEU A 492 -2.44 -9.56 28.34
C LEU A 492 -1.90 -8.22 28.84
N PHE A 493 -1.59 -7.31 27.93
CA PHE A 493 -1.03 -5.98 28.21
C PHE A 493 -2.09 -4.88 28.15
N GLU A 494 -3.34 -5.19 27.79
CA GLU A 494 -4.38 -4.20 27.50
C GLU A 494 -4.62 -3.23 28.66
N ALA A 495 -4.80 -3.76 29.87
CA ALA A 495 -5.01 -2.95 31.07
C ALA A 495 -3.84 -1.97 31.29
N TYR A 496 -2.61 -2.48 31.17
CA TYR A 496 -1.40 -1.68 31.32
C TYR A 496 -1.24 -0.63 30.22
N LEU A 497 -1.31 -1.04 28.96
CA LEU A 497 -1.10 -0.16 27.82
C LEU A 497 -2.18 0.91 27.72
N SER A 498 -3.45 0.55 27.89
CA SER A 498 -4.57 1.52 27.79
C SER A 498 -4.49 2.65 28.81
N GLU A 499 -3.87 2.44 29.96
CA GLU A 499 -3.70 3.44 30.99
C GLU A 499 -2.37 4.21 30.91
N GLN A 500 -1.32 3.59 30.36
CA GLN A 500 0.03 4.16 30.30
C GLN A 500 0.36 4.78 28.93
N THR A 501 -0.34 4.39 27.88
CA THR A 501 -0.05 4.80 26.50
C THR A 501 -1.29 5.28 25.77
N VAL A 502 -1.11 6.22 24.84
CA VAL A 502 -2.19 6.66 23.96
C VAL A 502 -2.32 5.71 22.78
N PRO A 503 -3.56 5.45 22.27
CA PRO A 503 -3.78 4.62 21.11
C PRO A 503 -3.02 5.17 19.88
N LEU A 504 -2.34 4.31 19.12
CA LEU A 504 -1.58 4.73 17.94
C LEU A 504 -2.47 5.42 16.91
N SER A 505 -3.67 4.88 16.64
CA SER A 505 -4.64 5.48 15.72
C SER A 505 -5.19 6.85 16.16
N GLY A 506 -5.04 7.18 17.45
CA GLY A 506 -5.44 8.47 18.02
C GLY A 506 -4.47 9.60 17.71
N LEU A 507 -3.25 9.30 17.28
CA LEU A 507 -2.25 10.29 16.92
C LEU A 507 -2.44 10.72 15.46
N LYS A 508 -2.59 12.03 15.26
CA LYS A 508 -2.85 12.67 13.96
C LYS A 508 -1.82 13.75 13.69
N PRO A 509 -1.68 14.24 12.45
CA PRO A 509 -0.72 15.29 12.10
C PRO A 509 -0.85 16.57 12.96
N GLU A 510 -2.04 16.86 13.47
CA GLU A 510 -2.30 17.99 14.37
C GLU A 510 -1.62 17.89 15.74
N HIS A 511 -1.07 16.72 16.08
CA HIS A 511 -0.32 16.49 17.31
C HIS A 511 1.20 16.67 17.13
N ASP A 512 1.65 17.19 15.98
CA ASP A 512 3.07 17.43 15.72
C ASP A 512 3.75 18.21 16.86
N GLY A 513 4.94 17.76 17.25
CA GLY A 513 5.72 18.33 18.34
C GLY A 513 5.25 17.98 19.76
N LYS A 514 4.13 17.27 19.95
CA LYS A 514 3.63 16.88 21.28
C LYS A 514 4.39 15.69 21.85
N GLN A 515 4.62 15.76 23.16
CA GLN A 515 5.14 14.63 23.93
C GLN A 515 4.02 13.60 24.16
N VAL A 516 4.33 12.33 23.89
CA VAL A 516 3.42 11.21 24.02
C VAL A 516 4.13 9.99 24.62
N ALA A 517 3.35 9.12 25.24
CA ALA A 517 3.75 7.77 25.54
C ALA A 517 2.93 6.83 24.63
N VAL A 518 3.59 6.03 23.85
CA VAL A 518 2.98 5.01 22.98
C VAL A 518 3.50 3.64 23.37
N GLY A 519 2.76 2.59 23.07
CA GLY A 519 3.20 1.23 23.36
C GLY A 519 2.61 0.24 22.41
N GLY A 520 3.30 -0.87 22.21
CA GLY A 520 2.87 -1.92 21.30
C GLY A 520 3.91 -3.02 21.15
N SER A 521 3.58 -4.00 20.31
CA SER A 521 4.48 -5.06 19.91
C SER A 521 5.39 -4.61 18.78
N ILE A 522 6.66 -4.99 18.82
CA ILE A 522 7.62 -4.67 17.76
C ILE A 522 7.39 -5.60 16.57
N LEU A 523 7.04 -5.01 15.42
CA LEU A 523 6.86 -5.74 14.17
C LEU A 523 8.16 -5.88 13.38
N ASP A 524 8.92 -4.80 13.29
CA ASP A 524 10.15 -4.75 12.48
C ASP A 524 11.15 -3.76 13.07
N VAL A 525 12.44 -4.06 12.88
CA VAL A 525 13.56 -3.21 13.33
C VAL A 525 14.54 -3.07 12.18
N ARG A 526 14.74 -1.84 11.73
CA ARG A 526 15.68 -1.52 10.67
C ARG A 526 16.74 -0.54 11.16
N GLU A 527 17.96 -1.03 11.34
CA GLU A 527 19.10 -0.19 11.65
C GLU A 527 19.70 0.44 10.39
N ILE A 528 20.13 1.69 10.51
CA ILE A 528 20.90 2.39 9.47
C ILE A 528 22.09 3.12 10.11
N THR A 529 23.14 3.31 9.33
CA THR A 529 24.29 4.12 9.74
C THR A 529 24.13 5.53 9.16
N THR A 530 24.20 6.53 10.03
CA THR A 530 24.13 7.94 9.64
C THR A 530 25.41 8.38 8.91
N LYS A 531 25.37 9.51 8.20
CA LYS A 531 26.57 10.11 7.55
C LYS A 531 27.75 10.32 8.50
N ASN A 532 27.49 10.44 9.79
CA ASN A 532 28.52 10.62 10.84
C ASN A 532 28.99 9.30 11.45
N GLY A 533 28.65 8.14 10.88
CA GLY A 533 29.07 6.82 11.37
C GLY A 533 28.29 6.30 12.59
N ALA A 534 27.34 7.06 13.15
CA ALA A 534 26.54 6.64 14.28
C ALA A 534 25.34 5.78 13.82
N LYS A 535 24.98 4.76 14.60
CA LYS A 535 23.80 3.94 14.32
C LYS A 535 22.52 4.61 14.79
N MET A 536 21.46 4.55 13.98
CA MET A 536 20.10 4.87 14.34
C MET A 536 19.14 3.76 13.86
N ALA A 537 17.93 3.68 14.42
CA ALA A 537 16.99 2.66 14.02
C ALA A 537 15.59 3.25 13.73
N PHE A 538 14.91 2.60 12.81
CA PHE A 538 13.48 2.73 12.58
C PHE A 538 12.81 1.46 13.07
N VAL A 539 11.92 1.59 14.02
CA VAL A 539 11.20 0.47 14.62
C VAL A 539 9.72 0.63 14.33
N LYS A 540 9.12 -0.39 13.76
CA LYS A 540 7.68 -0.42 13.54
C LYS A 540 7.02 -1.14 14.70
N ILE A 541 6.11 -0.46 15.38
CA ILE A 541 5.30 -1.05 16.46
C ILE A 541 3.84 -1.09 16.07
N GLU A 542 3.09 -2.05 16.62
CA GLU A 542 1.64 -2.14 16.50
C GLU A 542 0.97 -2.17 17.88
N ASP A 543 -0.20 -1.57 17.98
CA ASP A 543 -1.15 -1.80 19.06
C ASP A 543 -2.47 -2.37 18.50
N GLN A 544 -3.48 -2.53 19.33
CA GLN A 544 -4.81 -3.01 18.88
C GLN A 544 -5.52 -2.03 17.92
N THR A 545 -5.02 -0.80 17.76
CA THR A 545 -5.67 0.27 17.01
C THR A 545 -4.96 0.61 15.70
N GLY A 546 -3.68 0.23 15.54
CA GLY A 546 -2.91 0.52 14.34
C GLY A 546 -1.41 0.34 14.51
N GLU A 547 -0.66 0.76 13.51
CA GLU A 547 0.79 0.67 13.45
C GLU A 547 1.43 2.07 13.41
N MET A 548 2.67 2.16 13.91
CA MET A 548 3.42 3.41 13.93
C MET A 548 4.92 3.18 13.81
N GLU A 549 5.60 4.08 13.08
CA GLU A 549 7.06 4.10 13.02
C GLU A 549 7.65 4.91 14.17
N ILE A 550 8.56 4.30 14.91
CA ILE A 550 9.35 4.92 15.97
C ILE A 550 10.74 5.19 15.43
N ILE A 551 11.21 6.41 15.58
CA ILE A 551 12.56 6.82 15.15
C ILE A 551 13.46 6.87 16.38
N LEU A 552 14.52 6.09 16.36
CA LEU A 552 15.55 6.05 17.41
C LEU A 552 16.82 6.72 16.90
N PHE A 553 17.05 7.93 17.38
CA PHE A 553 18.34 8.59 17.15
C PHE A 553 19.46 7.90 17.93
N PRO A 554 20.75 8.12 17.57
CA PRO A 554 21.86 7.36 18.16
C PRO A 554 21.88 7.33 19.68
N ASN A 555 21.61 8.43 20.34
CA ASN A 555 21.58 8.51 21.81
C ASN A 555 20.46 7.64 22.42
N ALA A 556 19.25 7.72 21.89
CA ALA A 556 18.12 6.93 22.34
C ALA A 556 18.34 5.44 22.06
N LEU A 557 18.86 5.10 20.89
CA LEU A 557 19.19 3.71 20.54
C LEU A 557 20.24 3.12 21.49
N GLN A 558 21.29 3.87 21.81
CA GLN A 558 22.37 3.44 22.70
C GLN A 558 21.88 3.21 24.14
N GLN A 559 20.97 4.06 24.63
CA GLN A 559 20.40 3.96 25.98
C GLN A 559 19.42 2.79 26.12
N THR A 560 18.85 2.32 25.00
CA THR A 560 17.80 1.31 24.96
C THR A 560 18.26 0.03 24.22
N ILE A 561 19.58 -0.24 24.19
CA ILE A 561 20.15 -1.44 23.59
C ILE A 561 19.53 -2.69 24.24
N GLY A 562 19.15 -3.67 23.40
CA GLY A 562 18.70 -4.99 23.82
C GLY A 562 17.20 -5.16 24.01
N ILE A 563 16.40 -4.11 23.88
CA ILE A 563 14.92 -4.22 23.93
C ILE A 563 14.28 -4.29 22.54
N TRP A 564 15.01 -3.93 21.49
CA TRP A 564 14.49 -3.80 20.12
C TRP A 564 14.59 -5.13 19.35
N GLU A 565 13.82 -6.09 19.80
CA GLU A 565 13.67 -7.38 19.14
C GLU A 565 12.20 -7.58 18.76
N ARG A 566 11.99 -8.24 17.64
CA ARG A 566 10.65 -8.55 17.13
C ARG A 566 9.84 -9.30 18.19
N ASP A 567 8.55 -9.02 18.27
CA ASP A 567 7.59 -9.62 19.22
C ASP A 567 7.76 -9.22 20.70
N ARG A 568 8.68 -8.31 21.01
CA ARG A 568 8.70 -7.71 22.35
C ARG A 568 7.67 -6.58 22.44
N VAL A 569 7.07 -6.43 23.61
CA VAL A 569 6.14 -5.34 23.90
C VAL A 569 6.92 -4.23 24.58
N VAL A 570 6.83 -3.04 24.00
CA VAL A 570 7.56 -1.85 24.46
C VAL A 570 6.64 -0.71 24.80
N LEU A 571 7.05 0.11 25.77
CA LEU A 571 6.52 1.43 26.02
C LEU A 571 7.57 2.46 25.60
N VAL A 572 7.22 3.35 24.70
CA VAL A 572 8.09 4.38 24.16
C VAL A 572 7.56 5.75 24.55
N ARG A 573 8.41 6.59 25.09
CA ARG A 573 8.14 8.01 25.34
C ARG A 573 8.90 8.82 24.31
N GLY A 574 8.23 9.78 23.70
CA GLY A 574 8.86 10.56 22.64
C GLY A 574 7.95 11.66 22.14
N ARG A 575 8.39 12.29 21.07
CA ARG A 575 7.71 13.41 20.44
C ARG A 575 7.13 13.02 19.10
N VAL A 576 5.88 13.38 18.88
CA VAL A 576 5.22 13.20 17.58
C VAL A 576 5.92 14.03 16.52
N SER A 577 6.18 13.46 15.37
CA SER A 577 6.75 14.13 14.20
C SER A 577 5.95 13.79 12.95
N THR A 578 5.69 14.82 12.13
CA THR A 578 5.05 14.70 10.82
C THR A 578 6.02 15.04 9.69
N ARG A 579 7.33 14.99 9.94
CA ARG A 579 8.34 15.29 8.93
C ARG A 579 8.77 14.04 8.19
N GLY A 580 8.78 14.13 6.86
CA GLY A 580 9.34 13.13 5.96
C GLY A 580 10.86 13.01 6.11
N ARG A 581 11.47 12.06 5.40
CA ARG A 581 12.94 11.85 5.39
C ARG A 581 13.70 13.04 4.82
N ASP A 582 13.07 13.83 3.99
CA ASP A 582 13.56 15.08 3.38
C ASP A 582 13.35 16.32 4.27
N GLY A 583 12.80 16.14 5.48
CA GLY A 583 12.49 17.23 6.41
C GLY A 583 11.22 18.03 6.05
N GLN A 584 10.54 17.71 4.96
CA GLN A 584 9.29 18.35 4.55
C GLN A 584 8.10 17.81 5.37
N PRO A 585 7.03 18.58 5.53
CA PRO A 585 5.81 18.13 6.17
C PRO A 585 5.23 16.91 5.42
N SER A 586 4.88 15.86 6.16
CA SER A 586 4.26 14.64 5.67
C SER A 586 2.99 14.37 6.47
N ASP A 587 2.02 13.70 5.86
CA ASP A 587 0.81 13.24 6.55
C ASP A 587 1.07 12.00 7.42
N GLU A 588 2.24 11.35 7.26
CA GLU A 588 2.65 10.25 8.12
C GLU A 588 3.03 10.74 9.51
N VAL A 589 2.39 10.14 10.51
CA VAL A 589 2.68 10.40 11.92
C VAL A 589 3.71 9.39 12.41
N LYS A 590 4.79 9.87 13.01
CA LYS A 590 5.89 9.08 13.58
C LYS A 590 6.19 9.58 14.99
N VAL A 591 6.84 8.75 15.80
CA VAL A 591 7.31 9.17 17.12
C VAL A 591 8.84 9.14 17.17
N MET A 592 9.44 10.27 17.45
CA MET A 592 10.87 10.36 17.77
C MET A 592 11.04 9.97 19.24
N ALA A 593 11.65 8.82 19.49
CA ALA A 593 11.83 8.30 20.85
C ALA A 593 12.87 9.08 21.63
N ASP A 594 12.50 9.47 22.84
CA ASP A 594 13.42 10.00 23.84
C ASP A 594 13.86 8.90 24.81
N ASP A 595 12.94 7.97 25.15
CA ASP A 595 13.16 6.84 26.06
C ASP A 595 12.24 5.67 25.70
N ALA A 596 12.66 4.45 26.01
CA ALA A 596 11.85 3.25 25.81
C ALA A 596 12.20 2.16 26.81
N ARG A 597 11.21 1.32 27.13
CA ARG A 597 11.41 0.15 27.98
C ARG A 597 10.57 -1.03 27.52
N GLU A 598 11.08 -2.22 27.69
CA GLU A 598 10.30 -3.45 27.51
C GLU A 598 9.28 -3.58 28.65
N ILE A 599 8.10 -4.11 28.33
CA ILE A 599 7.06 -4.46 29.29
C ILE A 599 6.95 -5.98 29.32
N THR A 600 7.26 -6.57 30.46
CA THR A 600 7.16 -8.03 30.61
C THR A 600 5.72 -8.44 30.92
N VAL A 601 5.38 -9.71 30.60
CA VAL A 601 4.07 -10.30 30.94
C VAL A 601 3.80 -10.19 32.44
N ALA A 602 4.81 -10.45 33.29
CA ALA A 602 4.68 -10.34 34.72
C ALA A 602 4.32 -8.92 35.21
N GLN A 603 4.88 -7.89 34.56
CA GLN A 603 4.52 -6.49 34.85
C GLN A 603 3.10 -6.16 34.39
N ALA A 604 2.66 -6.70 33.24
CA ALA A 604 1.33 -6.44 32.72
C ALA A 604 0.23 -7.15 33.54
N THR A 605 0.46 -8.42 33.89
CA THR A 605 -0.50 -9.23 34.69
C THR A 605 -0.55 -8.81 36.16
N GLY A 606 0.58 -8.33 36.71
CA GLY A 606 0.63 -7.77 38.06
C GLY A 606 0.11 -6.33 38.17
N TYR A 607 -0.27 -5.69 37.07
CA TYR A 607 -0.74 -4.32 37.05
C TYR A 607 -2.17 -4.21 37.58
N GLN A 608 -2.35 -3.39 38.61
CA GLN A 608 -3.68 -3.07 39.13
C GLN A 608 -4.25 -1.90 38.33
N SER A 609 -5.22 -2.20 37.47
CA SER A 609 -5.89 -1.18 36.65
C SER A 609 -6.61 -0.16 37.52
N THR A 610 -6.44 1.11 37.21
CA THR A 610 -7.13 2.26 37.85
C THR A 610 -8.41 2.65 37.11
N GLY A 611 -8.65 2.09 35.91
CA GLY A 611 -9.76 2.41 35.02
C GLY A 611 -9.61 3.75 34.29
N LYS A 612 -8.48 4.45 34.45
CA LYS A 612 -8.23 5.76 33.83
C LYS A 612 -7.38 5.61 32.56
N LYS A 613 -8.04 5.53 31.43
CA LYS A 613 -7.35 5.48 30.11
C LYS A 613 -6.50 6.72 29.86
N ALA A 614 -5.32 6.53 29.27
CA ALA A 614 -4.47 7.61 28.82
C ALA A 614 -5.19 8.46 27.76
N LYS A 615 -5.06 9.77 27.85
CA LYS A 615 -5.74 10.71 26.95
C LYS A 615 -4.77 11.17 25.87
N VAL A 616 -5.22 11.12 24.62
CA VAL A 616 -4.51 11.73 23.49
C VAL A 616 -4.32 13.23 23.80
N PRO A 617 -3.11 13.79 23.63
CA PRO A 617 -2.88 15.21 23.84
C PRO A 617 -3.87 16.06 23.03
N LYS A 618 -4.31 17.18 23.56
CA LYS A 618 -5.11 18.11 22.76
C LYS A 618 -4.28 18.58 21.56
N PRO A 619 -4.90 18.69 20.37
CA PRO A 619 -4.22 19.20 19.18
C PRO A 619 -3.48 20.50 19.48
N SER A 620 -2.33 20.68 18.85
CA SER A 620 -1.69 21.99 18.83
C SER A 620 -2.68 22.92 18.16
N LYS A 621 -3.21 23.89 18.86
CA LYS A 621 -3.98 24.95 18.20
C LYS A 621 -3.03 25.56 17.15
N LYS A 622 -3.09 25.11 15.89
CA LYS A 622 -2.71 25.99 14.79
C LYS A 622 -3.57 27.21 15.00
N LYS A 623 -2.97 28.34 15.32
CA LYS A 623 -3.62 29.61 15.14
C LYS A 623 -4.03 29.63 13.66
N VAL A 624 -5.29 29.32 13.40
CA VAL A 624 -5.95 29.80 12.20
C VAL A 624 -5.96 31.31 12.43
N ASP A 625 -5.10 32.01 11.77
CA ASP A 625 -5.15 33.46 11.66
C ASP A 625 -6.47 33.80 10.95
N SER A 626 -7.54 33.82 11.73
CA SER A 626 -8.72 34.60 11.39
C SER A 626 -8.31 36.06 11.57
N GLY A 627 -8.09 36.73 10.42
CA GLY A 627 -8.17 38.17 10.24
C GLY A 627 -7.86 39.06 11.48
N SER A 628 -6.60 39.14 11.89
CA SER A 628 -6.11 40.28 12.62
C SER A 628 -4.97 40.88 11.81
N GLN A 629 -5.13 42.14 11.50
CA GLN A 629 -4.20 43.04 10.86
C GLN A 629 -2.75 42.61 11.02
N LYS A 630 -2.07 42.34 9.89
CA LYS A 630 -0.62 42.24 9.83
C LYS A 630 -0.03 43.46 10.58
N ALA A 631 0.50 43.23 11.78
CA ALA A 631 1.60 44.04 12.22
C ALA A 631 2.75 43.68 11.24
N GLU A 632 3.07 44.58 10.34
CA GLU A 632 4.19 44.48 9.42
C GLU A 632 5.44 44.18 10.24
N SER A 633 5.95 42.95 10.17
CA SER A 633 7.27 42.62 10.65
C SER A 633 8.25 43.31 9.70
N LYS A 634 8.70 44.48 10.11
CA LYS A 634 9.70 45.23 9.34
C LYS A 634 10.92 44.36 9.10
N THR A 635 11.31 44.26 7.83
CA THR A 635 12.47 43.49 7.41
C THR A 635 13.57 44.43 6.91
N LEU A 636 14.80 44.19 7.34
CA LEU A 636 15.95 44.99 6.99
C LEU A 636 16.61 44.36 5.75
N TYR A 637 16.64 45.07 4.63
CA TYR A 637 17.30 44.66 3.41
C TYR A 637 18.66 45.36 3.29
N LEU A 638 19.72 44.57 3.14
CA LEU A 638 21.10 45.06 3.01
C LEU A 638 21.65 44.61 1.67
N ARG A 639 22.10 45.53 0.83
CA ARG A 639 22.64 45.22 -0.50
C ARG A 639 24.11 45.36 -0.56
N LEU A 640 24.82 44.37 -1.11
CA LEU A 640 26.25 44.40 -1.47
C LEU A 640 26.41 44.14 -2.98
N ALA A 641 27.32 44.87 -3.60
CA ALA A 641 27.50 44.80 -5.05
C ALA A 641 28.14 43.47 -5.52
N SER A 642 28.92 42.81 -4.67
CA SER A 642 29.59 41.55 -4.99
C SER A 642 29.81 40.71 -3.75
N SER A 643 29.75 39.38 -3.89
CA SER A 643 30.20 38.40 -2.85
C SER A 643 31.72 38.43 -2.60
N GLN A 644 32.49 39.10 -3.45
CA GLN A 644 33.96 39.23 -3.31
C GLN A 644 34.39 40.28 -2.27
N GLU A 645 33.45 41.07 -1.74
CA GLU A 645 33.73 42.03 -0.65
C GLU A 645 33.77 41.34 0.72
N GLN A 646 34.72 40.39 0.86
CA GLN A 646 34.85 39.54 2.07
C GLN A 646 34.96 40.33 3.36
N GLN A 647 35.71 41.44 3.35
CA GLN A 647 35.88 42.26 4.54
C GLN A 647 34.55 42.89 5.00
N LYS A 648 33.75 43.38 4.08
CA LYS A 648 32.45 43.96 4.40
C LYS A 648 31.44 42.91 4.94
N LEU A 649 31.53 41.66 4.44
CA LEU A 649 30.73 40.57 4.96
C LEU A 649 31.11 40.19 6.39
N VAL A 650 32.39 40.21 6.72
CA VAL A 650 32.88 39.96 8.08
C VAL A 650 32.44 41.08 9.03
N ASP A 651 32.55 42.33 8.61
CA ASP A 651 32.15 43.46 9.43
C ASP A 651 30.63 43.57 9.57
N LEU A 652 29.87 43.23 8.51
CA LEU A 652 28.44 43.08 8.57
C LEU A 652 28.00 42.05 9.63
N LYS A 653 28.64 40.88 9.63
CA LYS A 653 28.37 39.84 10.63
C LYS A 653 28.68 40.35 12.04
N LYS A 654 29.76 41.04 12.28
CA LYS A 654 30.09 41.62 13.61
C LYS A 654 29.03 42.61 14.08
N ILE A 655 28.54 43.49 13.20
CA ILE A 655 27.50 44.47 13.54
C ILE A 655 26.19 43.77 13.86
N LEU A 656 25.79 42.73 13.09
CA LEU A 656 24.56 41.98 13.35
C LEU A 656 24.67 41.17 14.63
N ASP A 657 25.79 40.54 14.92
CA ASP A 657 26.01 39.77 16.15
C ASP A 657 26.09 40.68 17.39
N ALA A 658 26.55 41.93 17.26
CA ALA A 658 26.57 42.92 18.34
C ALA A 658 25.19 43.54 18.59
N ASN A 659 24.28 43.49 17.65
CA ASN A 659 22.96 44.09 17.74
C ASN A 659 21.82 43.07 17.52
N PRO A 660 21.68 42.02 18.35
CA PRO A 660 20.66 40.99 18.16
C PRO A 660 19.24 41.55 18.39
N GLY A 661 18.29 41.14 17.55
CA GLY A 661 16.91 41.59 17.61
C GLY A 661 15.92 40.77 16.83
N LYS A 662 14.67 41.21 16.78
CA LYS A 662 13.56 40.46 16.13
C LYS A 662 13.30 40.88 14.68
N THR A 663 13.96 41.92 14.15
CA THR A 663 13.81 42.35 12.76
C THR A 663 14.57 41.41 11.84
N GLY A 664 13.87 40.78 10.90
CA GLY A 664 14.49 39.86 9.94
C GLY A 664 15.48 40.60 9.05
N VAL A 665 16.60 39.96 8.69
CA VAL A 665 17.62 40.54 7.82
C VAL A 665 17.72 39.76 6.54
N VAL A 666 17.65 40.45 5.39
CA VAL A 666 17.83 39.88 4.05
C VAL A 666 19.02 40.55 3.39
N LEU A 667 20.06 39.77 3.09
CA LEU A 667 21.21 40.20 2.34
C LEU A 667 20.98 40.02 0.84
N VAL A 668 21.11 41.08 0.06
CA VAL A 668 20.97 41.06 -1.39
C VAL A 668 22.36 41.23 -2.02
N LEU A 669 22.84 40.22 -2.71
CA LEU A 669 24.11 40.19 -3.41
C LEU A 669 23.92 40.39 -4.91
N GLY A 670 24.76 41.23 -5.55
CA GLY A 670 24.80 41.45 -6.98
C GLY A 670 23.94 42.62 -7.48
N ALA A 671 23.99 42.85 -8.82
CA ALA A 671 23.31 43.93 -9.52
C ALA A 671 22.57 43.40 -10.77
N GLY A 672 21.49 44.08 -11.20
CA GLY A 672 20.70 43.71 -12.39
C GLY A 672 19.95 42.39 -12.22
N GLU A 673 19.93 41.56 -13.26
CA GLU A 673 19.22 40.26 -13.30
C GLU A 673 19.88 39.15 -12.49
N SER A 674 21.16 39.32 -12.07
CA SER A 674 21.94 38.35 -11.29
C SER A 674 21.83 38.55 -9.75
N ARG A 675 20.74 39.16 -9.25
CA ARG A 675 20.54 39.40 -7.81
C ARG A 675 20.18 38.13 -7.09
N GLN A 676 20.89 37.82 -5.99
CA GLN A 676 20.54 36.76 -5.07
C GLN A 676 20.15 37.38 -3.72
N ALA A 677 18.97 37.02 -3.18
CA ALA A 677 18.49 37.43 -1.87
C ALA A 677 18.65 36.28 -0.87
N ILE A 678 19.44 36.49 0.17
CA ILE A 678 19.72 35.48 1.21
C ILE A 678 19.13 35.96 2.51
N LYS A 679 18.16 35.25 3.05
CA LYS A 679 17.61 35.52 4.39
C LYS A 679 18.58 34.99 5.44
N LEU A 680 19.08 35.89 6.29
CA LEU A 680 19.99 35.49 7.36
C LEU A 680 19.23 34.83 8.53
N PRO A 681 19.82 33.82 9.18
CA PRO A 681 19.20 33.09 10.27
C PRO A 681 19.08 33.93 11.57
N THR A 682 19.89 34.97 11.70
CA THR A 682 19.92 35.89 12.84
C THR A 682 19.18 37.18 12.52
N GLY A 683 18.27 37.60 13.39
CA GLY A 683 17.62 38.91 13.30
C GLY A 683 18.47 40.01 13.93
N CYS A 684 18.25 41.27 13.52
CA CYS A 684 18.93 42.46 14.05
C CYS A 684 17.98 43.38 14.81
N SER A 685 18.50 44.11 15.78
CA SER A 685 17.81 45.24 16.36
C SER A 685 17.81 46.43 15.41
N ALA A 686 16.63 46.95 15.04
CA ALA A 686 16.52 48.12 14.18
C ALA A 686 16.64 49.43 14.99
N SER A 687 17.57 49.46 15.94
CA SER A 687 17.88 50.70 16.70
C SER A 687 18.54 51.73 15.78
N LYS A 688 18.40 53.00 16.11
CA LYS A 688 19.00 54.10 15.29
C LYS A 688 20.50 53.93 15.12
N GLU A 689 21.19 53.51 16.18
CA GLU A 689 22.64 53.25 16.16
C GLU A 689 23.02 52.08 15.29
N ALA A 690 22.28 50.97 15.33
CA ALA A 690 22.53 49.81 14.46
C ALA A 690 22.27 50.12 12.99
N LEU A 691 21.23 50.90 12.67
CA LEU A 691 20.94 51.32 11.31
C LEU A 691 21.97 52.30 10.73
N GLU A 692 22.52 53.17 11.55
CA GLU A 692 23.63 54.08 11.18
C GLU A 692 24.90 53.30 10.87
N LEU A 693 25.32 52.34 11.73
CA LEU A 693 26.49 51.48 11.49
C LEU A 693 26.33 50.62 10.24
N LEU A 694 25.14 50.04 10.01
CA LEU A 694 24.85 49.27 8.81
C LEU A 694 24.82 50.15 7.56
N GLY A 695 24.27 51.38 7.66
CA GLY A 695 24.26 52.33 6.56
C GLY A 695 25.63 52.86 6.20
N GLU A 696 26.53 53.04 7.15
CA GLU A 696 27.94 53.41 6.91
C GLU A 696 28.70 52.25 6.19
N LEU A 697 28.41 50.99 6.57
CA LEU A 697 29.08 49.83 5.96
C LEU A 697 28.61 49.52 4.54
N VAL A 698 27.32 49.51 4.28
CA VAL A 698 26.76 49.12 2.97
C VAL A 698 26.42 50.31 2.06
N GLY A 699 26.39 51.52 2.59
CA GLY A 699 25.86 52.76 1.98
C GLY A 699 24.39 52.96 2.25
N GLN A 700 23.97 54.18 2.52
CA GLN A 700 22.59 54.53 2.89
C GLN A 700 21.56 54.13 1.86
N ASP A 701 21.89 54.20 0.55
CA ASP A 701 21.05 53.80 -0.55
C ASP A 701 20.88 52.27 -0.67
N ASN A 702 21.77 51.52 -0.04
CA ASN A 702 21.78 50.05 -0.05
C ASN A 702 21.16 49.42 1.21
N LEU A 703 20.60 50.24 2.13
CA LEU A 703 19.90 49.83 3.33
C LEU A 703 18.43 50.21 3.18
N ARG A 704 17.53 49.25 3.31
CA ARG A 704 16.06 49.50 3.33
C ARG A 704 15.44 48.78 4.48
N HIS A 705 14.65 49.50 5.25
CA HIS A 705 13.86 48.99 6.38
C HIS A 705 12.38 49.04 6.00
N GLN A 706 11.83 47.90 5.58
CA GLN A 706 10.42 47.78 5.14
C GLN A 706 9.65 46.88 6.08
#